data_743455cddee43024a7b47ebac29e44a7
#
_entry.id   743455cddee43024a7b47ebac29e44a7
#
_cell.length_a   1.000
_cell.length_b   1.000
_cell.length_c   1.000
_cell.angle_alpha   90.00
_cell.angle_beta   90.00
_cell.angle_gamma   90.00
#
_symmetry.space_group_name_H-M   'P 1'
#
loop_
_entity.id
_entity.type
_entity.pdbx_description
1 polymer ?
#
loop_
_entity_poly.entity_id
_entity_poly.type
_entity_poly.pdbx_seq_one_letter_code
_entity_poly.pdbx_strand_id
1 'polypeptide(L)'
;MKLVIAEKPSVAQSLATVIGATVRKDGYLEGNGWRVSWCVGHLAGLADADVYNPDYAKWRYDDLPILPEHWQMVVSKDKKKQFAVLKQLMNAPDVTEVVNACDAGREGELIFRAVYELAGCQKPMKRLWISSMEDSAIREGFENLRPGADYDGLRDAALCRAKVDWLVGINATRLFSVLYHRTLNIGRVMSPTLALIVQREAEIDTFKPVPFYTIVLELPEFSVSGERMADKAAAEQLKTACQGADVTVKKVERKDKSEKPPALYDLTTLQRDANRLLGFTAQQTLDYLQNLYEKKLCTYPRTDSRYLTSDMAEGLPVLVNLVANAMPFRKGIAISCDAGAVINDKKVTDHHAVIPTRNLQNADLSGLPVGERMILELVALRLLCAVAEPHTYSETAVTVECAGAEFTTKGKTVKRPGWRALDAAYRAGLKNAEPDKETEDKALPDGGRLPELSEGQTLPLSGATVKEGKTSPPKHFTEDTLLSAMETAGKDDMPEDAERQGLGTPATRAGILEKLVSTGFLERKKSKKAVQLMPSKDAVSLITVLPEQLQSPLLTAEWEHRLSEIERGELSPEDFMGGICAMLRELVRTYQVIKGTEYLFTPPREVVGKCPRCGGDVAELQKGFFCQTESCKFAIWKNNKWWAAKKKQPTKALVTALLKDGRTRITGCYSEKTGKTYDATVVLEDDGRYVGFKLEFDRQKGGAK
;
A
#
# COMPACT_ATOMS: atom_id res chain seq x y z
N MET A 1 -12.75 34.97 24.75
CA MET A 1 -12.66 33.51 24.60
C MET A 1 -11.61 33.17 23.54
N LYS A 2 -10.83 32.07 23.70
CA LYS A 2 -9.97 31.51 22.65
C LYS A 2 -10.63 30.25 22.08
N LEU A 3 -10.55 30.06 20.79
CA LEU A 3 -11.14 28.90 20.09
C LEU A 3 -10.06 27.94 19.62
N VAL A 4 -10.14 26.71 20.04
CA VAL A 4 -9.25 25.60 19.59
C VAL A 4 -10.01 24.73 18.61
N ILE A 5 -9.39 24.38 17.49
CA ILE A 5 -9.95 23.48 16.49
C ILE A 5 -9.02 22.30 16.30
N ALA A 6 -9.47 21.12 16.72
CA ALA A 6 -8.77 19.86 16.54
C ALA A 6 -9.22 19.14 15.25
N GLU A 7 -8.47 18.16 14.78
CA GLU A 7 -8.82 17.36 13.60
C GLU A 7 -10.02 16.43 13.87
N LYS A 8 -10.08 15.85 15.09
CA LYS A 8 -11.06 14.82 15.46
C LYS A 8 -11.70 15.09 16.82
N PRO A 9 -12.92 14.58 17.06
CA PRO A 9 -13.61 14.74 18.34
C PRO A 9 -12.84 14.19 19.54
N SER A 10 -12.16 13.05 19.40
CA SER A 10 -11.35 12.39 20.44
C SER A 10 -10.17 13.28 20.88
N VAL A 11 -9.47 13.86 19.91
CA VAL A 11 -8.37 14.82 20.15
C VAL A 11 -8.91 16.08 20.85
N ALA A 12 -10.00 16.64 20.34
CA ALA A 12 -10.65 17.80 20.96
C ALA A 12 -11.01 17.56 22.44
N GLN A 13 -11.57 16.38 22.75
CA GLN A 13 -11.91 16.00 24.12
C GLN A 13 -10.67 15.94 25.02
N SER A 14 -9.56 15.37 24.52
CA SER A 14 -8.31 15.30 25.29
C SER A 14 -7.72 16.68 25.56
N LEU A 15 -7.66 17.53 24.53
CA LEU A 15 -7.19 18.91 24.68
C LEU A 15 -8.08 19.70 25.66
N ALA A 16 -9.40 19.62 25.49
CA ALA A 16 -10.38 20.31 26.33
C ALA A 16 -10.27 19.92 27.80
N THR A 17 -10.05 18.65 28.10
CA THR A 17 -9.87 18.16 29.47
C THR A 17 -8.66 18.81 30.14
N VAL A 18 -7.53 18.89 29.43
CA VAL A 18 -6.26 19.43 29.96
C VAL A 18 -6.34 20.94 30.20
N ILE A 19 -7.01 21.70 29.30
CA ILE A 19 -7.14 23.16 29.44
C ILE A 19 -8.38 23.60 30.26
N GLY A 20 -9.18 22.64 30.74
CA GLY A 20 -10.34 22.92 31.59
C GLY A 20 -11.61 23.33 30.87
N ALA A 21 -11.74 23.08 29.58
CA ALA A 21 -12.94 23.36 28.78
C ALA A 21 -13.89 22.13 28.78
N THR A 22 -14.50 21.82 29.92
CA THR A 22 -15.20 20.55 30.16
C THR A 22 -16.71 20.59 29.93
N VAL A 23 -17.33 21.76 29.78
CA VAL A 23 -18.77 21.91 29.57
C VAL A 23 -19.14 21.57 28.14
N ARG A 24 -19.89 20.47 27.95
CA ARG A 24 -20.29 19.98 26.61
C ARG A 24 -21.45 20.82 26.04
N LYS A 25 -21.27 21.20 24.77
CA LYS A 25 -22.25 21.90 23.95
C LYS A 25 -22.48 21.11 22.64
N ASP A 26 -23.41 21.54 21.78
CA ASP A 26 -23.61 20.89 20.46
C ASP A 26 -22.45 21.28 19.52
N GLY A 27 -21.58 20.32 19.24
CA GLY A 27 -20.43 20.44 18.36
C GLY A 27 -19.17 21.08 18.98
N TYR A 28 -19.12 21.38 20.27
CA TYR A 28 -17.93 21.90 20.96
C TYR A 28 -17.96 21.70 22.48
N LEU A 29 -16.83 21.97 23.13
CA LEU A 29 -16.68 22.02 24.59
C LEU A 29 -16.29 23.45 25.00
N GLU A 30 -16.69 23.88 26.21
CA GLU A 30 -16.44 25.26 26.70
C GLU A 30 -16.04 25.25 28.17
N GLY A 31 -15.18 26.15 28.56
CA GLY A 31 -14.75 26.38 29.94
C GLY A 31 -13.40 27.06 30.03
N ASN A 32 -13.10 27.63 31.20
CA ASN A 32 -11.81 28.27 31.52
C ASN A 32 -11.30 29.26 30.46
N GLY A 33 -12.20 30.04 29.84
CA GLY A 33 -11.83 30.99 28.78
C GLY A 33 -11.60 30.39 27.39
N TRP A 34 -11.83 29.08 27.23
CA TRP A 34 -11.62 28.35 26.00
C TRP A 34 -12.92 27.76 25.42
N ARG A 35 -12.98 27.66 24.10
CA ARG A 35 -13.87 26.79 23.35
C ARG A 35 -13.04 25.81 22.56
N VAL A 36 -13.40 24.54 22.56
CA VAL A 36 -12.71 23.49 21.81
C VAL A 36 -13.71 22.80 20.91
N SER A 37 -13.50 22.90 19.62
CA SER A 37 -14.29 22.23 18.61
C SER A 37 -13.37 21.36 17.71
N TRP A 38 -13.94 20.74 16.68
CA TRP A 38 -13.20 19.80 15.85
C TRP A 38 -13.70 19.80 14.41
N CYS A 39 -12.79 19.48 13.49
CA CYS A 39 -13.11 18.96 12.19
C CYS A 39 -13.56 17.48 12.33
N VAL A 40 -14.02 16.87 11.25
CA VAL A 40 -14.25 15.42 11.17
C VAL A 40 -13.37 14.93 10.02
N GLY A 41 -12.04 15.04 10.19
CA GLY A 41 -11.07 14.94 9.11
C GLY A 41 -11.29 16.04 8.06
N HIS A 42 -11.11 15.77 6.78
CA HIS A 42 -11.38 16.74 5.71
C HIS A 42 -12.85 17.16 5.67
N LEU A 43 -13.20 18.30 6.28
CA LEU A 43 -14.53 18.92 6.20
C LEU A 43 -14.78 19.57 4.85
N ALA A 44 -13.72 20.11 4.26
CA ALA A 44 -13.72 20.78 2.98
C ALA A 44 -12.61 20.22 2.08
N GLY A 45 -12.80 20.33 0.79
CA GLY A 45 -11.83 19.91 -0.22
C GLY A 45 -12.02 20.71 -1.51
N LEU A 46 -11.14 20.50 -2.46
CA LEU A 46 -11.26 21.09 -3.79
C LEU A 46 -12.56 20.64 -4.45
N ALA A 47 -13.25 21.54 -5.13
CA ALA A 47 -14.48 21.26 -5.83
C ALA A 47 -14.29 20.24 -6.96
N ASP A 48 -15.32 19.43 -7.24
CA ASP A 48 -15.34 18.57 -8.42
C ASP A 48 -15.40 19.39 -9.71
N ALA A 49 -15.01 18.79 -10.84
CA ALA A 49 -14.90 19.48 -12.11
C ALA A 49 -16.22 20.12 -12.59
N ASP A 50 -17.35 19.49 -12.30
CA ASP A 50 -18.69 19.96 -12.69
C ASP A 50 -19.14 21.23 -11.93
N VAL A 51 -18.48 21.57 -10.81
CA VAL A 51 -18.70 22.84 -10.12
C VAL A 51 -18.11 24.02 -10.91
N TYR A 52 -17.00 23.80 -11.62
CA TYR A 52 -16.38 24.83 -12.47
C TYR A 52 -17.15 25.03 -13.79
N ASN A 53 -17.61 23.91 -14.38
CA ASN A 53 -18.46 23.91 -15.55
C ASN A 53 -19.36 22.68 -15.53
N PRO A 54 -20.73 22.84 -15.52
CA PRO A 54 -21.66 21.72 -15.52
C PRO A 54 -21.48 20.72 -16.65
N ASP A 55 -20.95 21.13 -17.79
CA ASP A 55 -20.64 20.26 -18.92
C ASP A 55 -19.56 19.23 -18.58
N TYR A 56 -18.68 19.50 -17.64
CA TYR A 56 -17.67 18.59 -17.15
C TYR A 56 -18.23 17.39 -16.35
N ALA A 57 -19.53 17.35 -16.11
CA ALA A 57 -20.20 16.14 -15.57
C ALA A 57 -20.09 14.97 -16.56
N LYS A 58 -20.01 15.23 -17.85
CA LYS A 58 -19.75 14.22 -18.89
C LYS A 58 -18.26 14.26 -19.28
N TRP A 59 -17.66 13.09 -19.38
CA TRP A 59 -16.26 12.99 -19.76
C TRP A 59 -16.13 13.01 -21.27
N ARG A 60 -15.51 14.04 -21.81
CA ARG A 60 -15.26 14.24 -23.25
C ARG A 60 -13.81 14.63 -23.46
N TYR A 61 -13.23 14.20 -24.57
CA TYR A 61 -11.87 14.54 -24.94
C TYR A 61 -11.68 16.05 -25.15
N ASP A 62 -12.65 16.69 -25.81
CA ASP A 62 -12.61 18.10 -26.16
C ASP A 62 -12.62 19.05 -24.96
N ASP A 63 -12.97 18.54 -23.78
CA ASP A 63 -12.97 19.32 -22.54
C ASP A 63 -11.57 19.33 -21.84
N LEU A 64 -10.60 18.57 -22.35
CA LEU A 64 -9.30 18.39 -21.71
C LEU A 64 -8.22 19.32 -22.31
N PRO A 65 -7.26 19.79 -21.50
CA PRO A 65 -7.17 19.58 -20.06
C PRO A 65 -8.06 20.55 -19.27
N ILE A 66 -8.67 20.08 -18.17
CA ILE A 66 -9.41 20.89 -17.21
C ILE A 66 -8.41 21.54 -16.25
N LEU A 67 -8.25 22.85 -16.35
CA LEU A 67 -7.27 23.65 -15.59
C LEU A 67 -7.99 24.87 -14.98
N PRO A 68 -8.52 24.77 -13.74
CA PRO A 68 -9.22 25.87 -13.10
C PRO A 68 -8.30 27.10 -12.90
N GLU A 69 -8.73 28.26 -13.35
CA GLU A 69 -8.03 29.53 -13.08
C GLU A 69 -8.25 29.97 -11.63
N HIS A 70 -9.47 29.77 -11.12
CA HIS A 70 -9.84 30.09 -9.76
C HIS A 70 -10.28 28.84 -9.01
N TRP A 71 -9.49 28.43 -8.05
CA TRP A 71 -9.76 27.25 -7.25
C TRP A 71 -10.90 27.50 -6.25
N GLN A 72 -11.80 26.53 -6.16
CA GLN A 72 -12.90 26.56 -5.23
C GLN A 72 -12.78 25.43 -4.21
N MET A 73 -12.95 25.79 -2.94
CA MET A 73 -13.13 24.81 -1.87
C MET A 73 -14.61 24.62 -1.58
N VAL A 74 -15.03 23.38 -1.34
CA VAL A 74 -16.42 23.04 -1.02
C VAL A 74 -16.50 22.20 0.24
N VAL A 75 -17.55 22.43 1.03
CA VAL A 75 -17.84 21.62 2.22
C VAL A 75 -18.52 20.32 1.81
N SER A 76 -18.02 19.18 2.32
CA SER A 76 -18.62 17.86 2.09
C SER A 76 -20.09 17.83 2.54
N LYS A 77 -20.96 17.22 1.74
CA LYS A 77 -22.42 17.23 1.94
C LYS A 77 -22.85 16.70 3.31
N ASP A 78 -22.19 15.64 3.77
CA ASP A 78 -22.44 14.96 5.05
C ASP A 78 -21.88 15.71 6.27
N LYS A 79 -20.98 16.70 6.08
CA LYS A 79 -20.27 17.42 7.13
C LYS A 79 -20.75 18.87 7.33
N LYS A 80 -21.75 19.29 6.60
CA LYS A 80 -22.29 20.67 6.64
C LYS A 80 -22.71 21.12 8.04
N LYS A 81 -23.27 20.22 8.87
CA LYS A 81 -23.68 20.55 10.24
C LYS A 81 -22.49 20.99 11.09
N GLN A 82 -21.41 20.22 11.09
CA GLN A 82 -20.22 20.55 11.87
C GLN A 82 -19.52 21.81 11.32
N PHE A 83 -19.47 21.98 10.01
CA PHE A 83 -18.94 23.21 9.41
C PHE A 83 -19.73 24.46 9.86
N ALA A 84 -21.06 24.39 9.93
CA ALA A 84 -21.89 25.51 10.42
C ALA A 84 -21.53 25.89 11.86
N VAL A 85 -21.29 24.89 12.74
CA VAL A 85 -20.82 25.11 14.12
C VAL A 85 -19.47 25.84 14.12
N LEU A 86 -18.50 25.34 13.35
CA LEU A 86 -17.17 25.94 13.25
C LEU A 86 -17.23 27.37 12.73
N LYS A 87 -18.00 27.62 11.67
CA LYS A 87 -18.20 28.95 11.11
C LYS A 87 -18.81 29.93 12.13
N GLN A 88 -19.80 29.49 12.89
CA GLN A 88 -20.41 30.29 13.95
C GLN A 88 -19.40 30.63 15.07
N LEU A 89 -18.64 29.60 15.53
CA LEU A 89 -17.65 29.78 16.60
C LEU A 89 -16.49 30.69 16.17
N MET A 90 -15.94 30.48 14.97
CA MET A 90 -14.84 31.30 14.44
C MET A 90 -15.21 32.77 14.30
N ASN A 91 -16.47 33.07 13.98
CA ASN A 91 -16.96 34.45 13.79
C ASN A 91 -17.66 35.01 15.02
N ALA A 92 -17.74 34.27 16.13
CA ALA A 92 -18.37 34.76 17.36
C ALA A 92 -17.64 35.99 17.89
N PRO A 93 -18.36 37.08 18.26
CA PRO A 93 -17.74 38.36 18.64
C PRO A 93 -16.86 38.28 19.89
N ASP A 94 -17.13 37.33 20.77
CA ASP A 94 -16.38 37.10 22.01
C ASP A 94 -15.14 36.18 21.81
N VAL A 95 -14.96 35.57 20.65
CA VAL A 95 -13.74 34.86 20.30
C VAL A 95 -12.71 35.85 19.76
N THR A 96 -11.54 35.87 20.36
CA THR A 96 -10.46 36.84 20.06
C THR A 96 -9.32 36.21 19.25
N GLU A 97 -9.13 34.89 19.35
CA GLU A 97 -8.03 34.16 18.74
C GLU A 97 -8.49 32.74 18.40
N VAL A 98 -8.00 32.16 17.28
CA VAL A 98 -8.25 30.78 16.86
C VAL A 98 -6.94 30.02 16.90
N VAL A 99 -6.96 28.83 17.52
CA VAL A 99 -5.81 27.94 17.62
C VAL A 99 -6.04 26.74 16.69
N ASN A 100 -5.16 26.57 15.71
CA ASN A 100 -5.09 25.35 14.92
C ASN A 100 -4.45 24.24 15.75
N ALA A 101 -5.22 23.26 16.15
CA ALA A 101 -4.81 22.07 16.88
C ALA A 101 -5.13 20.78 16.10
N CYS A 102 -5.22 20.87 14.78
CA CYS A 102 -5.20 19.70 13.92
C CYS A 102 -3.82 19.00 13.98
N ASP A 103 -3.75 17.77 13.54
CA ASP A 103 -2.52 16.99 13.57
C ASP A 103 -1.34 17.81 13.01
N ALA A 104 -0.19 17.71 13.62
CA ALA A 104 1.00 18.43 13.20
C ALA A 104 1.51 17.84 11.87
N GLY A 105 1.59 18.66 10.82
CA GLY A 105 1.96 18.26 9.48
C GLY A 105 1.14 18.94 8.38
N ARG A 106 1.53 18.73 7.13
CA ARG A 106 0.89 19.31 5.92
C ARG A 106 -0.62 19.06 5.86
N GLU A 107 -1.04 17.83 6.21
CA GLU A 107 -2.46 17.44 6.15
C GLU A 107 -3.33 18.21 7.14
N GLY A 108 -2.91 18.26 8.41
CA GLY A 108 -3.65 19.00 9.45
C GLY A 108 -3.68 20.51 9.19
N GLU A 109 -2.61 21.05 8.59
CA GLU A 109 -2.60 22.45 8.17
C GLU A 109 -3.62 22.70 7.06
N LEU A 110 -3.68 21.82 6.03
CA LEU A 110 -4.66 21.92 4.95
C LEU A 110 -6.10 21.81 5.46
N ILE A 111 -6.39 20.85 6.37
CA ILE A 111 -7.73 20.66 6.95
C ILE A 111 -8.19 21.92 7.66
N PHE A 112 -7.34 22.49 8.51
CA PHE A 112 -7.70 23.68 9.28
C PHE A 112 -7.86 24.90 8.38
N ARG A 113 -6.89 25.19 7.49
CA ARG A 113 -6.89 26.37 6.61
C ARG A 113 -8.10 26.40 5.68
N ALA A 114 -8.46 25.26 5.12
CA ALA A 114 -9.66 25.15 4.28
C ALA A 114 -10.94 25.55 5.04
N VAL A 115 -11.06 25.14 6.30
CA VAL A 115 -12.21 25.51 7.14
C VAL A 115 -12.16 26.98 7.55
N TYR A 116 -10.98 27.47 7.92
CA TYR A 116 -10.78 28.86 8.34
C TYR A 116 -11.13 29.85 7.21
N GLU A 117 -10.66 29.59 6.00
CA GLU A 117 -10.92 30.40 4.82
C GLU A 117 -12.41 30.35 4.40
N LEU A 118 -13.01 29.16 4.33
CA LEU A 118 -14.42 28.99 3.99
C LEU A 118 -15.37 29.59 5.05
N ALA A 119 -14.96 29.62 6.31
CA ALA A 119 -15.71 30.29 7.36
C ALA A 119 -15.67 31.81 7.22
N GLY A 120 -14.72 32.36 6.45
CA GLY A 120 -14.47 33.79 6.33
C GLY A 120 -13.91 34.42 7.63
N CYS A 121 -13.16 33.61 8.41
CA CYS A 121 -12.59 34.07 9.67
C CYS A 121 -11.43 35.04 9.41
N GLN A 122 -11.36 36.14 10.15
CA GLN A 122 -10.31 37.18 10.09
C GLN A 122 -9.56 37.31 11.42
N LYS A 123 -9.77 36.40 12.36
CA LYS A 123 -9.18 36.52 13.70
C LYS A 123 -7.75 36.04 13.71
N PRO A 124 -6.88 36.54 14.60
CA PRO A 124 -5.53 36.03 14.75
C PRO A 124 -5.51 34.52 14.94
N MET A 125 -4.58 33.87 14.26
CA MET A 125 -4.40 32.43 14.29
C MET A 125 -3.10 32.05 14.98
N LYS A 126 -3.17 31.01 15.82
CA LYS A 126 -2.03 30.36 16.46
C LYS A 126 -1.99 28.90 16.09
N ARG A 127 -0.84 28.28 16.21
CA ARG A 127 -0.60 26.88 15.95
C ARG A 127 -0.16 26.13 17.21
N LEU A 128 -0.88 25.08 17.56
CA LEU A 128 -0.46 24.06 18.53
C LEU A 128 0.29 22.97 17.77
N TRP A 129 1.55 22.70 18.12
CA TRP A 129 2.36 21.66 17.51
C TRP A 129 2.83 20.70 18.60
N ILE A 130 2.27 19.50 18.62
CA ILE A 130 2.56 18.45 19.61
C ILE A 130 2.69 17.09 18.94
N SER A 131 3.62 16.28 19.42
CA SER A 131 3.87 14.92 18.95
C SER A 131 3.31 13.84 19.86
N SER A 132 2.77 14.24 21.04
CA SER A 132 2.17 13.32 22.00
C SER A 132 0.88 13.90 22.56
N MET A 133 -0.07 13.04 22.91
CA MET A 133 -1.33 13.40 23.58
C MET A 133 -1.25 13.25 25.11
N GLU A 134 -0.07 13.08 25.69
CA GLU A 134 0.12 13.13 27.13
C GLU A 134 -0.23 14.51 27.68
N ASP A 135 -0.80 14.55 28.89
CA ASP A 135 -1.28 15.80 29.49
C ASP A 135 -0.16 16.85 29.68
N SER A 136 1.07 16.38 29.93
CA SER A 136 2.26 17.23 30.01
C SER A 136 2.59 17.90 28.67
N ALA A 137 2.62 17.12 27.60
CA ALA A 137 2.92 17.59 26.25
C ALA A 137 1.84 18.57 25.76
N ILE A 138 0.56 18.31 26.08
CA ILE A 138 -0.54 19.24 25.76
C ILE A 138 -0.36 20.57 26.50
N ARG A 139 -0.07 20.58 27.82
CA ARG A 139 0.15 21.83 28.58
C ARG A 139 1.29 22.63 28.02
N GLU A 140 2.44 21.99 27.82
CA GLU A 140 3.62 22.63 27.24
C GLU A 140 3.33 23.20 25.85
N GLY A 141 2.60 22.47 24.99
CA GLY A 141 2.19 22.94 23.68
C GLY A 141 1.31 24.19 23.74
N PHE A 142 0.36 24.29 24.70
CA PHE A 142 -0.47 25.48 24.88
C PHE A 142 0.30 26.68 25.47
N GLU A 143 1.38 26.42 26.22
CA GLU A 143 2.28 27.50 26.71
C GLU A 143 3.17 28.03 25.57
N ASN A 144 3.47 27.20 24.55
CA ASN A 144 4.38 27.48 23.43
C ASN A 144 3.64 27.65 22.07
N LEU A 145 2.43 28.20 22.05
CA LEU A 145 1.69 28.44 20.81
C LEU A 145 2.45 29.40 19.88
N ARG A 146 2.66 28.97 18.64
CA ARG A 146 3.35 29.75 17.60
C ARG A 146 2.38 30.56 16.77
N PRO A 147 2.82 31.66 16.11
CA PRO A 147 2.01 32.38 15.14
C PRO A 147 1.61 31.46 13.98
N GLY A 148 0.37 31.56 13.49
CA GLY A 148 -0.06 30.78 12.35
C GLY A 148 0.68 31.10 11.06
N ALA A 149 1.19 32.32 10.93
CA ALA A 149 1.98 32.76 9.77
C ALA A 149 3.32 31.98 9.60
N ASP A 150 3.89 31.46 10.69
CA ASP A 150 5.11 30.63 10.62
C ASP A 150 4.90 29.33 9.80
N TYR A 151 3.64 28.97 9.55
CA TYR A 151 3.22 27.76 8.81
C TYR A 151 2.61 28.04 7.43
N ASP A 152 2.79 29.27 6.89
CA ASP A 152 2.25 29.62 5.58
C ASP A 152 2.91 28.84 4.45
N GLY A 153 4.23 28.59 4.50
CA GLY A 153 4.93 27.73 3.55
C GLY A 153 4.40 26.29 3.58
N LEU A 154 4.14 25.77 4.78
CA LEU A 154 3.55 24.43 4.95
C LEU A 154 2.13 24.34 4.33
N ARG A 155 1.29 25.39 4.54
CA ARG A 155 -0.02 25.54 3.90
C ARG A 155 0.10 25.52 2.38
N ASP A 156 1.01 26.31 1.83
CA ASP A 156 1.17 26.48 0.39
C ASP A 156 1.63 25.16 -0.27
N ALA A 157 2.58 24.47 0.35
CA ALA A 157 3.00 23.13 -0.09
C ALA A 157 1.85 22.12 -0.05
N ALA A 158 1.06 22.10 1.03
CA ALA A 158 -0.09 21.21 1.17
C ALA A 158 -1.19 21.50 0.13
N LEU A 159 -1.48 22.77 -0.12
CA LEU A 159 -2.47 23.19 -1.12
C LEU A 159 -1.99 22.89 -2.55
N CYS A 160 -0.73 23.14 -2.87
CA CYS A 160 -0.13 22.78 -4.16
C CYS A 160 -0.22 21.27 -4.38
N ARG A 161 0.12 20.46 -3.40
CA ARG A 161 -0.02 19.01 -3.47
C ARG A 161 -1.46 18.58 -3.78
N ALA A 162 -2.43 19.12 -3.05
CA ALA A 162 -3.85 18.82 -3.28
C ALA A 162 -4.29 19.20 -4.70
N LYS A 163 -3.87 20.37 -5.21
CA LYS A 163 -4.16 20.83 -6.56
C LYS A 163 -3.52 19.92 -7.63
N VAL A 164 -2.26 19.50 -7.44
CA VAL A 164 -1.57 18.60 -8.39
C VAL A 164 -2.25 17.24 -8.41
N ASP A 165 -2.56 16.66 -7.25
CA ASP A 165 -3.25 15.37 -7.17
C ASP A 165 -4.63 15.45 -7.84
N TRP A 166 -5.35 16.56 -7.71
CA TRP A 166 -6.62 16.83 -8.41
C TRP A 166 -6.41 16.96 -9.92
N LEU A 167 -5.47 17.78 -10.38
CA LEU A 167 -5.20 18.04 -11.81
C LEU A 167 -4.79 16.75 -12.53
N VAL A 168 -3.81 16.04 -12.00
CA VAL A 168 -3.34 14.77 -12.58
C VAL A 168 -4.43 13.73 -12.54
N GLY A 169 -5.10 13.59 -11.39
CA GLY A 169 -6.16 12.63 -11.20
C GLY A 169 -7.32 12.82 -12.18
N ILE A 170 -7.82 14.03 -12.34
CA ILE A 170 -8.94 14.30 -13.24
C ILE A 170 -8.54 14.22 -14.71
N ASN A 171 -7.46 14.90 -15.10
CA ASN A 171 -7.11 14.99 -16.51
C ASN A 171 -6.60 13.65 -17.07
N ALA A 172 -5.68 12.97 -16.39
CA ALA A 172 -5.20 11.68 -16.85
C ALA A 172 -6.32 10.61 -16.78
N THR A 173 -7.08 10.53 -15.67
CA THR A 173 -8.20 9.58 -15.57
C THR A 173 -9.20 9.76 -16.71
N ARG A 174 -9.61 11.00 -17.01
CA ARG A 174 -10.57 11.27 -18.11
C ARG A 174 -9.99 11.00 -19.47
N LEU A 175 -8.76 11.44 -19.73
CA LEU A 175 -8.08 11.22 -21.01
C LEU A 175 -8.06 9.74 -21.37
N PHE A 176 -7.48 8.92 -20.50
CA PHE A 176 -7.34 7.50 -20.78
C PHE A 176 -8.71 6.77 -20.74
N SER A 177 -9.62 7.17 -19.85
CA SER A 177 -10.95 6.55 -19.79
C SER A 177 -11.77 6.80 -21.03
N VAL A 178 -11.67 8.00 -21.63
CA VAL A 178 -12.39 8.35 -22.89
C VAL A 178 -11.76 7.61 -24.06
N LEU A 179 -10.42 7.62 -24.17
CA LEU A 179 -9.72 6.98 -25.27
C LEU A 179 -9.87 5.46 -25.29
N TYR A 180 -9.93 4.82 -24.14
CA TYR A 180 -10.02 3.36 -24.02
C TYR A 180 -11.40 2.85 -23.63
N HIS A 181 -12.43 3.72 -23.58
CA HIS A 181 -13.82 3.39 -23.29
C HIS A 181 -14.03 2.59 -21.99
N ARG A 182 -13.17 2.80 -21.00
CA ARG A 182 -13.17 2.15 -19.70
C ARG A 182 -12.80 3.14 -18.61
N THR A 183 -13.45 3.09 -17.45
CA THR A 183 -13.00 3.91 -16.30
C THR A 183 -11.63 3.44 -15.81
N LEU A 184 -10.62 4.28 -16.01
CA LEU A 184 -9.22 4.04 -15.65
C LEU A 184 -8.79 5.08 -14.63
N ASN A 185 -8.70 4.68 -13.36
CA ASN A 185 -8.25 5.57 -12.31
C ASN A 185 -6.72 5.73 -12.37
N ILE A 186 -6.26 6.94 -12.58
CA ILE A 186 -4.85 7.30 -12.67
C ILE A 186 -4.53 8.31 -11.57
N GLY A 187 -3.36 8.18 -10.97
CA GLY A 187 -2.91 9.08 -9.92
C GLY A 187 -1.39 9.09 -9.82
N ARG A 188 -0.86 10.22 -9.40
CA ARG A 188 0.58 10.53 -9.35
C ARG A 188 1.41 9.47 -8.61
N VAL A 189 0.92 8.95 -7.49
CA VAL A 189 1.60 7.90 -6.70
C VAL A 189 1.04 6.51 -7.02
N MET A 190 -0.26 6.44 -7.30
CA MET A 190 -0.96 5.17 -7.55
C MET A 190 -0.45 4.46 -8.81
N SER A 191 -0.24 5.19 -9.90
CA SER A 191 0.19 4.62 -11.18
C SER A 191 1.62 4.09 -11.15
N PRO A 192 2.64 4.81 -10.63
CA PRO A 192 3.97 4.26 -10.45
C PRO A 192 4.01 3.07 -9.48
N THR A 193 3.22 3.10 -8.41
CA THR A 193 3.12 1.94 -7.50
C THR A 193 2.58 0.71 -8.22
N LEU A 194 1.57 0.89 -9.08
CA LEU A 194 1.03 -0.20 -9.90
C LEU A 194 2.04 -0.71 -10.92
N ALA A 195 2.82 0.21 -11.53
CA ALA A 195 3.88 -0.14 -12.46
C ALA A 195 4.96 -1.03 -11.84
N LEU A 196 5.39 -0.75 -10.59
CA LEU A 196 6.33 -1.62 -9.87
C LEU A 196 5.81 -3.05 -9.75
N ILE A 197 4.52 -3.23 -9.47
CA ILE A 197 3.92 -4.56 -9.30
C ILE A 197 3.82 -5.28 -10.65
N VAL A 198 3.35 -4.59 -11.68
CA VAL A 198 3.22 -5.16 -13.04
C VAL A 198 4.58 -5.57 -13.58
N GLN A 199 5.61 -4.74 -13.39
CA GLN A 199 6.98 -5.06 -13.79
C GLN A 199 7.51 -6.28 -13.05
N ARG A 200 7.30 -6.39 -11.74
CA ARG A 200 7.69 -7.57 -10.94
C ARG A 200 7.04 -8.85 -11.45
N GLU A 201 5.76 -8.82 -11.77
CA GLU A 201 5.07 -9.98 -12.32
C GLU A 201 5.59 -10.35 -13.72
N ALA A 202 5.91 -9.37 -14.56
CA ALA A 202 6.53 -9.63 -15.86
C ALA A 202 7.93 -10.26 -15.71
N GLU A 203 8.74 -9.83 -14.73
CA GLU A 203 10.02 -10.44 -14.40
C GLU A 203 9.84 -11.91 -13.96
N ILE A 204 8.81 -12.22 -13.18
CA ILE A 204 8.50 -13.57 -12.72
C ILE A 204 8.06 -14.45 -13.89
N ASP A 205 7.15 -13.95 -14.73
CA ASP A 205 6.57 -14.69 -15.85
C ASP A 205 7.58 -14.98 -16.96
N THR A 206 8.55 -14.09 -17.16
CA THR A 206 9.60 -14.24 -18.18
C THR A 206 10.84 -14.96 -17.68
N PHE A 207 10.92 -15.24 -16.38
CA PHE A 207 12.08 -15.86 -15.76
C PHE A 207 12.30 -17.28 -16.24
N LYS A 208 13.54 -17.57 -16.65
CA LYS A 208 13.97 -18.91 -17.04
C LYS A 208 14.93 -19.48 -16.01
N PRO A 209 14.52 -20.51 -15.25
CA PRO A 209 15.39 -21.14 -14.28
C PRO A 209 16.65 -21.73 -14.94
N VAL A 210 17.83 -21.36 -14.44
CA VAL A 210 19.11 -21.91 -14.87
C VAL A 210 19.58 -22.91 -13.82
N PRO A 211 19.87 -24.15 -14.19
CA PRO A 211 20.41 -25.14 -13.27
C PRO A 211 21.85 -24.81 -12.88
N PHE A 212 22.21 -25.13 -11.66
CA PHE A 212 23.58 -25.07 -11.15
C PHE A 212 23.85 -26.24 -10.23
N TYR A 213 25.12 -26.58 -10.11
CA TYR A 213 25.60 -27.75 -9.37
C TYR A 213 26.61 -27.27 -8.31
N THR A 214 26.44 -27.71 -7.06
CA THR A 214 27.35 -27.39 -5.96
C THR A 214 27.83 -28.70 -5.35
N ILE A 215 29.14 -28.87 -5.23
CA ILE A 215 29.73 -30.01 -4.54
C ILE A 215 29.72 -29.72 -3.05
N VAL A 216 29.23 -30.64 -2.28
CA VAL A 216 29.28 -30.62 -0.83
C VAL A 216 30.15 -31.78 -0.36
N LEU A 217 31.20 -31.43 0.39
CA LEU A 217 32.05 -32.41 1.06
C LEU A 217 31.59 -32.56 2.51
N GLU A 218 31.34 -33.79 2.91
CA GLU A 218 30.94 -34.14 4.27
C GLU A 218 32.17 -34.55 5.05
N LEU A 219 32.47 -33.85 6.13
CA LEU A 219 33.54 -34.11 7.08
C LEU A 219 32.92 -34.65 8.39
N PRO A 220 33.66 -35.24 9.32
CA PRO A 220 33.07 -35.90 10.48
C PRO A 220 32.17 -35.02 11.35
N GLU A 221 32.46 -33.73 11.46
CA GLU A 221 31.73 -32.81 12.35
C GLU A 221 31.01 -31.68 11.62
N PHE A 222 31.30 -31.46 10.33
CA PHE A 222 30.71 -30.37 9.54
C PHE A 222 30.78 -30.66 8.04
N SER A 223 30.12 -29.83 7.23
CA SER A 223 30.21 -29.90 5.77
C SER A 223 30.75 -28.62 5.18
N VAL A 224 31.36 -28.71 4.01
CA VAL A 224 31.87 -27.58 3.24
C VAL A 224 31.29 -27.61 1.83
N SER A 225 31.08 -26.45 1.23
CA SER A 225 30.49 -26.31 -0.10
C SER A 225 31.46 -25.61 -1.05
N GLY A 226 31.58 -26.17 -2.26
CA GLY A 226 32.32 -25.55 -3.35
C GLY A 226 31.49 -24.44 -4.04
N GLU A 227 32.11 -23.80 -5.01
CA GLU A 227 31.42 -22.81 -5.86
C GLU A 227 30.33 -23.44 -6.72
N ARG A 228 29.40 -22.61 -7.19
CA ARG A 228 28.33 -23.04 -8.11
C ARG A 228 28.92 -23.27 -9.49
N MET A 229 28.69 -24.45 -10.06
CA MET A 229 29.11 -24.82 -11.39
C MET A 229 27.91 -24.90 -12.35
N ALA A 230 28.07 -24.47 -13.58
CA ALA A 230 27.02 -24.54 -14.59
C ALA A 230 26.96 -25.96 -15.25
N ASP A 231 28.09 -26.66 -15.28
CA ASP A 231 28.22 -27.96 -15.92
C ASP A 231 28.15 -29.12 -14.93
N LYS A 232 27.19 -30.02 -15.12
CA LYS A 232 26.97 -31.22 -14.32
C LYS A 232 28.13 -32.22 -14.43
N ALA A 233 28.65 -32.39 -15.65
CA ALA A 233 29.73 -33.38 -15.90
C ALA A 233 31.02 -32.92 -15.17
N ALA A 234 31.36 -31.65 -15.23
CA ALA A 234 32.49 -31.09 -14.51
C ALA A 234 32.30 -31.22 -12.98
N ALA A 235 31.09 -31.01 -12.44
CA ALA A 235 30.81 -31.20 -11.02
C ALA A 235 30.95 -32.68 -10.58
N GLU A 236 30.48 -33.64 -11.38
CA GLU A 236 30.65 -35.08 -11.10
C GLU A 236 32.12 -35.52 -11.21
N GLN A 237 32.88 -34.99 -12.17
CA GLN A 237 34.33 -35.26 -12.28
C GLN A 237 35.08 -34.73 -11.03
N LEU A 238 34.83 -33.51 -10.62
CA LEU A 238 35.47 -32.92 -9.41
C LEU A 238 35.05 -33.69 -8.15
N LYS A 239 33.79 -34.08 -8.01
CA LYS A 239 33.32 -34.93 -6.90
C LYS A 239 34.11 -36.26 -6.87
N THR A 240 34.29 -36.92 -8.02
CA THR A 240 35.04 -38.17 -8.11
C THR A 240 36.52 -37.97 -7.73
N ALA A 241 37.13 -36.88 -8.19
CA ALA A 241 38.49 -36.52 -7.81
C ALA A 241 38.63 -36.25 -6.30
N CYS A 242 37.65 -35.62 -5.68
CA CYS A 242 37.63 -35.39 -4.23
C CYS A 242 37.51 -36.68 -3.43
N GLN A 243 36.77 -37.70 -3.93
CA GLN A 243 36.60 -38.98 -3.22
C GLN A 243 37.91 -39.78 -3.02
N GLY A 244 38.93 -39.50 -3.80
CA GLY A 244 40.25 -40.12 -3.69
C GLY A 244 41.35 -39.23 -3.12
N ALA A 245 41.02 -38.05 -2.62
CA ALA A 245 41.99 -37.05 -2.18
C ALA A 245 41.75 -36.66 -0.72
N ASP A 246 42.83 -36.23 -0.08
CA ASP A 246 42.79 -35.65 1.28
C ASP A 246 42.17 -34.25 1.25
N VAL A 247 41.48 -33.90 2.33
CA VAL A 247 40.94 -32.56 2.55
C VAL A 247 41.84 -31.80 3.48
N THR A 248 42.48 -30.73 3.00
CA THR A 248 43.43 -29.94 3.78
C THR A 248 42.82 -28.58 4.13
N VAL A 249 42.92 -28.20 5.40
CA VAL A 249 42.52 -26.88 5.86
C VAL A 249 43.50 -25.83 5.34
N LYS A 250 43.04 -24.99 4.42
CA LYS A 250 43.86 -23.96 3.78
C LYS A 250 43.87 -22.65 4.59
N LYS A 251 42.72 -22.29 5.14
CA LYS A 251 42.53 -21.02 5.86
C LYS A 251 41.47 -21.12 6.94
N VAL A 252 41.75 -20.53 8.09
CA VAL A 252 40.79 -20.37 9.19
C VAL A 252 40.76 -18.91 9.61
N GLU A 253 39.72 -18.22 9.23
CA GLU A 253 39.49 -16.80 9.63
C GLU A 253 38.46 -16.73 10.75
N ARG A 254 38.85 -16.10 11.87
CA ARG A 254 37.97 -15.77 12.99
C ARG A 254 37.78 -14.28 13.07
N LYS A 255 36.52 -13.81 12.97
CA LYS A 255 36.18 -12.39 13.03
C LYS A 255 35.08 -12.17 14.04
N ASP A 256 35.34 -11.31 15.01
CA ASP A 256 34.32 -10.85 15.92
C ASP A 256 33.40 -9.83 15.19
N LYS A 257 32.13 -10.10 15.21
CA LYS A 257 31.11 -9.24 14.60
C LYS A 257 30.15 -8.72 15.65
N SER A 258 29.71 -7.49 15.42
CA SER A 258 28.69 -6.82 16.24
C SER A 258 27.55 -6.36 15.35
N GLU A 259 26.36 -6.79 15.65
CA GLU A 259 25.13 -6.37 14.99
C GLU A 259 24.40 -5.36 15.85
N LYS A 260 24.30 -4.14 15.35
CA LYS A 260 23.65 -3.04 16.05
C LYS A 260 22.15 -3.31 16.27
N PRO A 261 21.57 -2.78 17.36
CA PRO A 261 20.13 -2.76 17.54
C PRO A 261 19.39 -2.12 16.36
N PRO A 262 18.16 -2.56 16.07
CA PRO A 262 17.33 -1.90 15.06
C PRO A 262 16.96 -0.49 15.54
N ALA A 263 16.85 0.47 14.61
CA ALA A 263 16.30 1.78 14.94
C ALA A 263 14.82 1.69 15.36
N LEU A 264 14.31 2.73 16.03
CA LEU A 264 12.89 2.83 16.39
C LEU A 264 11.99 2.78 15.15
N TYR A 265 10.69 2.65 15.35
CA TYR A 265 9.72 2.66 14.27
C TYR A 265 9.37 4.07 13.79
N ASP A 266 9.43 4.26 12.48
CA ASP A 266 8.51 5.13 11.75
C ASP A 266 7.25 4.35 11.36
N LEU A 267 6.27 5.00 10.74
CA LEU A 267 5.04 4.33 10.33
C LEU A 267 5.29 3.22 9.31
N THR A 268 6.13 3.47 8.30
CA THR A 268 6.37 2.51 7.21
C THR A 268 7.03 1.23 7.73
N THR A 269 8.07 1.36 8.56
CA THR A 269 8.76 0.18 9.12
C THR A 269 7.87 -0.60 10.09
N LEU A 270 6.98 0.07 10.84
CA LEU A 270 5.98 -0.61 11.65
C LEU A 270 4.97 -1.37 10.79
N GLN A 271 4.46 -0.77 9.72
CA GLN A 271 3.53 -1.43 8.79
C GLN A 271 4.16 -2.65 8.13
N ARG A 272 5.44 -2.57 7.76
CA ARG A 272 6.20 -3.69 7.19
C ARG A 272 6.34 -4.84 8.17
N ASP A 273 6.78 -4.58 9.39
CA ASP A 273 6.92 -5.61 10.41
C ASP A 273 5.57 -6.19 10.85
N ALA A 274 4.53 -5.36 10.99
CA ALA A 274 3.17 -5.83 11.29
C ALA A 274 2.62 -6.73 10.17
N ASN A 275 2.87 -6.42 8.90
CA ASN A 275 2.47 -7.28 7.79
C ASN A 275 3.22 -8.61 7.82
N ARG A 276 4.54 -8.58 8.03
CA ARG A 276 5.41 -9.76 8.03
C ARG A 276 5.16 -10.68 9.22
N LEU A 277 5.00 -10.11 10.43
CA LEU A 277 4.91 -10.88 11.68
C LEU A 277 3.48 -11.21 12.09
N LEU A 278 2.54 -10.31 11.82
CA LEU A 278 1.16 -10.38 12.31
C LEU A 278 0.14 -10.57 11.18
N GLY A 279 0.54 -10.41 9.92
CA GLY A 279 -0.34 -10.52 8.75
C GLY A 279 -1.32 -9.35 8.60
N PHE A 280 -1.10 -8.22 9.28
CA PHE A 280 -1.94 -7.03 9.14
C PHE A 280 -1.63 -6.28 7.85
N THR A 281 -2.66 -5.67 7.27
CA THR A 281 -2.45 -4.73 6.16
C THR A 281 -1.84 -3.42 6.69
N ALA A 282 -1.25 -2.64 5.79
CA ALA A 282 -0.73 -1.32 6.13
C ALA A 282 -1.82 -0.41 6.71
N GLN A 283 -3.05 -0.49 6.17
CA GLN A 283 -4.18 0.30 6.67
C GLN A 283 -4.61 -0.17 8.06
N GLN A 284 -4.75 -1.47 8.29
CA GLN A 284 -5.08 -2.01 9.63
C GLN A 284 -4.05 -1.57 10.68
N THR A 285 -2.77 -1.62 10.32
CA THR A 285 -1.69 -1.19 11.22
C THR A 285 -1.82 0.29 11.57
N LEU A 286 -2.08 1.15 10.57
CA LEU A 286 -2.32 2.58 10.79
C LEU A 286 -3.54 2.82 11.67
N ASP A 287 -4.65 2.14 11.42
CA ASP A 287 -5.89 2.31 12.19
C ASP A 287 -5.69 1.90 13.65
N TYR A 288 -5.03 0.78 13.91
CA TYR A 288 -4.72 0.34 15.28
C TYR A 288 -3.77 1.30 15.99
N LEU A 289 -2.73 1.77 15.30
CA LEU A 289 -1.79 2.73 15.88
C LEU A 289 -2.46 4.09 16.15
N GLN A 290 -3.34 4.54 15.26
CA GLN A 290 -4.13 5.77 15.45
C GLN A 290 -5.02 5.65 16.70
N ASN A 291 -5.68 4.51 16.89
CA ASN A 291 -6.49 4.26 18.09
C ASN A 291 -5.63 4.25 19.37
N LEU A 292 -4.43 3.68 19.32
CA LEU A 292 -3.48 3.71 20.45
C LEU A 292 -3.01 5.13 20.77
N TYR A 293 -2.76 5.95 19.75
CA TYR A 293 -2.44 7.37 19.92
C TYR A 293 -3.60 8.14 20.59
N GLU A 294 -4.83 7.95 20.11
CA GLU A 294 -6.02 8.60 20.68
C GLU A 294 -6.31 8.12 22.11
N LYS A 295 -5.94 6.88 22.45
CA LYS A 295 -5.94 6.34 23.84
C LYS A 295 -4.73 6.78 24.65
N LYS A 296 -3.87 7.60 24.11
CA LYS A 296 -2.64 8.11 24.73
C LYS A 296 -1.62 7.03 25.09
N LEU A 297 -1.63 5.87 24.41
CA LEU A 297 -0.74 4.73 24.67
C LEU A 297 0.49 4.70 23.78
N CYS A 298 0.42 5.34 22.61
CA CYS A 298 1.54 5.54 21.68
C CYS A 298 1.65 7.00 21.28
N THR A 299 2.83 7.41 20.78
CA THR A 299 3.08 8.72 20.19
C THR A 299 2.46 8.82 18.79
N TYR A 300 2.59 9.98 18.14
CA TYR A 300 1.93 10.26 16.86
C TYR A 300 2.27 9.23 15.77
N PRO A 301 1.26 8.70 15.07
CA PRO A 301 1.47 7.57 14.16
C PRO A 301 2.14 7.91 12.83
N ARG A 302 1.91 9.13 12.28
CA ARG A 302 2.32 9.48 10.92
C ARG A 302 3.67 10.20 10.91
N THR A 303 4.72 9.51 11.34
CA THR A 303 6.10 9.99 11.34
C THR A 303 6.97 9.21 10.37
N ASP A 304 7.95 9.87 9.81
CA ASP A 304 9.03 9.30 9.00
C ASP A 304 10.34 9.18 9.80
N SER A 305 10.38 9.76 11.02
CA SER A 305 11.54 9.68 11.89
C SER A 305 11.63 8.34 12.63
N ARG A 306 12.86 7.88 12.81
CA ARG A 306 13.23 6.69 13.58
C ARG A 306 14.08 7.03 14.78
N TYR A 307 14.06 8.31 15.20
CA TYR A 307 14.84 8.86 16.29
C TYR A 307 13.96 9.68 17.23
N LEU A 308 14.50 9.90 18.44
CA LEU A 308 13.92 10.78 19.46
C LEU A 308 14.73 12.06 19.56
N THR A 309 14.15 13.08 20.18
CA THR A 309 14.78 14.38 20.45
C THR A 309 15.57 14.36 21.76
N SER A 310 16.54 15.26 21.90
CA SER A 310 17.44 15.33 23.07
C SER A 310 16.73 15.60 24.40
N ASP A 311 15.61 16.35 24.38
CA ASP A 311 14.78 16.60 25.57
C ASP A 311 14.14 15.31 26.13
N MET A 312 13.97 14.28 25.33
CA MET A 312 13.42 12.98 25.75
C MET A 312 14.45 12.08 26.47
N ALA A 313 15.75 12.38 26.37
CA ALA A 313 16.84 11.51 26.83
C ALA A 313 16.75 11.19 28.33
N GLU A 314 16.47 12.18 29.17
CA GLU A 314 16.41 12.03 30.65
C GLU A 314 15.24 11.12 31.05
N GLY A 315 14.10 11.22 30.37
CA GLY A 315 12.90 10.44 30.65
C GLY A 315 12.90 9.02 30.12
N LEU A 316 13.77 8.73 29.13
CA LEU A 316 13.76 7.46 28.41
C LEU A 316 14.04 6.23 29.27
N PRO A 317 15.01 6.19 30.20
CA PRO A 317 15.25 5.04 31.06
C PRO A 317 14.04 4.67 31.93
N VAL A 318 13.29 5.66 32.41
CA VAL A 318 12.06 5.43 33.17
C VAL A 318 10.98 4.80 32.30
N LEU A 319 10.79 5.31 31.08
CA LEU A 319 9.85 4.75 30.11
C LEU A 319 10.22 3.33 29.72
N VAL A 320 11.50 3.06 29.43
CA VAL A 320 12.00 1.71 29.09
C VAL A 320 11.71 0.70 30.20
N ASN A 321 11.96 1.06 31.45
CA ASN A 321 11.65 0.18 32.59
C ASN A 321 10.14 -0.06 32.75
N LEU A 322 9.33 0.96 32.55
CA LEU A 322 7.88 0.84 32.61
C LEU A 322 7.37 -0.11 31.51
N VAL A 323 7.80 0.11 30.26
CA VAL A 323 7.44 -0.73 29.11
C VAL A 323 7.89 -2.17 29.33
N ALA A 324 9.13 -2.37 29.78
CA ALA A 324 9.66 -3.71 30.08
C ALA A 324 8.84 -4.47 31.09
N ASN A 325 8.35 -3.79 32.13
CA ASN A 325 7.52 -4.43 33.16
C ASN A 325 6.09 -4.75 32.68
N ALA A 326 5.56 -4.01 31.71
CA ALA A 326 4.25 -4.22 31.14
C ALA A 326 4.22 -5.36 30.09
N MET A 327 5.36 -5.73 29.50
CA MET A 327 5.41 -6.67 28.36
C MET A 327 5.71 -8.11 28.79
N PRO A 328 4.84 -9.08 28.44
CA PRO A 328 4.97 -10.47 28.89
C PRO A 328 6.18 -11.19 28.30
N PHE A 329 6.61 -10.84 27.08
CA PHE A 329 7.74 -11.47 26.39
C PHE A 329 9.12 -11.13 27.01
N ARG A 330 9.19 -10.12 27.87
CA ARG A 330 10.42 -9.70 28.53
C ARG A 330 10.84 -10.62 29.71
N LYS A 331 9.95 -11.48 30.18
CA LYS A 331 10.16 -12.27 31.39
C LYS A 331 11.50 -13.02 31.38
N GLY A 332 12.35 -12.75 32.37
CA GLY A 332 13.67 -13.37 32.51
C GLY A 332 14.80 -12.73 31.68
N ILE A 333 14.54 -11.68 30.88
CA ILE A 333 15.54 -10.99 30.07
C ILE A 333 15.93 -9.69 30.77
N ALA A 334 17.24 -9.48 30.96
CA ALA A 334 17.77 -8.22 31.49
C ALA A 334 17.58 -7.10 30.44
N ILE A 335 17.20 -5.93 30.92
CA ILE A 335 17.00 -4.74 30.09
C ILE A 335 18.14 -3.76 30.32
N SER A 336 18.79 -3.34 29.26
CA SER A 336 19.70 -2.19 29.20
C SER A 336 19.03 -1.02 28.51
N CYS A 337 19.52 0.18 28.75
CA CYS A 337 19.02 1.38 28.10
C CYS A 337 20.19 2.29 27.67
N ASP A 338 20.56 2.17 26.40
CA ASP A 338 21.44 3.14 25.74
C ASP A 338 20.59 4.21 25.05
N ALA A 339 20.32 5.30 25.77
CA ALA A 339 19.54 6.41 25.23
C ALA A 339 20.24 7.07 24.02
N GLY A 340 21.58 7.10 24.03
CA GLY A 340 22.37 7.71 22.95
C GLY A 340 22.18 7.01 21.59
N ALA A 341 21.82 5.74 21.59
CA ALA A 341 21.58 4.98 20.36
C ALA A 341 20.37 5.46 19.55
N VAL A 342 19.39 6.09 20.21
CA VAL A 342 18.10 6.48 19.61
C VAL A 342 17.86 7.99 19.56
N ILE A 343 18.76 8.83 20.12
CA ILE A 343 18.63 10.29 20.14
C ILE A 343 19.37 10.89 18.94
N ASN A 344 18.64 11.68 18.13
CA ASN A 344 19.25 12.45 17.03
C ASN A 344 18.30 13.55 16.54
N ASP A 345 18.43 14.77 17.06
CA ASP A 345 17.60 15.92 16.71
C ASP A 345 17.61 16.25 15.21
N LYS A 346 18.76 16.06 14.54
CA LYS A 346 18.89 16.34 13.09
C LYS A 346 18.10 15.39 12.20
N LYS A 347 17.66 14.25 12.73
CA LYS A 347 16.87 13.23 12.03
C LYS A 347 15.42 13.18 12.51
N VAL A 348 15.00 14.14 13.30
CA VAL A 348 13.60 14.39 13.66
C VAL A 348 13.17 15.62 12.91
N THR A 349 12.19 15.45 12.01
CA THR A 349 11.57 16.53 11.24
C THR A 349 10.38 17.10 12.02
N ASP A 350 9.17 16.72 11.66
CA ASP A 350 7.93 17.16 12.30
C ASP A 350 7.64 16.40 13.60
N HIS A 351 7.93 15.10 13.61
CA HIS A 351 7.64 14.20 14.72
C HIS A 351 8.79 13.22 14.95
N HIS A 352 9.02 12.89 16.23
CA HIS A 352 9.92 11.80 16.60
C HIS A 352 9.31 10.41 16.30
N ALA A 353 10.10 9.36 16.45
CA ALA A 353 9.72 7.97 16.24
C ALA A 353 8.48 7.55 17.06
N VAL A 354 7.80 6.50 16.58
CA VAL A 354 6.68 5.89 17.30
C VAL A 354 7.21 5.09 18.50
N ILE A 355 6.77 5.47 19.69
CA ILE A 355 7.09 4.78 20.95
C ILE A 355 5.84 4.68 21.85
N PRO A 356 5.81 3.77 22.82
CA PRO A 356 4.78 3.78 23.87
C PRO A 356 4.92 5.02 24.75
N THR A 357 3.84 5.41 25.43
CA THR A 357 3.83 6.55 26.37
C THR A 357 3.85 6.07 27.82
N ARG A 358 4.06 7.00 28.75
CA ARG A 358 4.01 6.72 30.21
C ARG A 358 2.62 6.31 30.69
N ASN A 359 1.56 6.62 29.95
CA ASN A 359 0.19 6.21 30.29
C ASN A 359 0.00 4.68 30.29
N LEU A 360 0.93 3.94 29.72
CA LEU A 360 0.96 2.48 29.81
C LEU A 360 0.93 1.97 31.26
N GLN A 361 1.45 2.75 32.23
CA GLN A 361 1.46 2.38 33.64
C GLN A 361 0.04 2.16 34.20
N ASN A 362 -0.94 2.91 33.72
CA ASN A 362 -2.31 2.91 34.22
C ASN A 362 -3.29 2.21 33.26
N ALA A 363 -2.79 1.65 32.17
CA ALA A 363 -3.62 1.07 31.13
C ALA A 363 -3.99 -0.38 31.42
N ASP A 364 -5.27 -0.72 31.27
CA ASP A 364 -5.71 -2.12 31.21
C ASP A 364 -5.46 -2.67 29.80
N LEU A 365 -4.33 -3.35 29.64
CA LEU A 365 -3.95 -3.96 28.37
C LEU A 365 -4.83 -5.14 27.98
N SER A 366 -5.48 -5.78 28.96
CA SER A 366 -6.38 -6.92 28.71
C SER A 366 -7.69 -6.48 28.05
N GLY A 367 -8.13 -5.27 28.31
CA GLY A 367 -9.32 -4.66 27.71
C GLY A 367 -9.11 -4.10 26.28
N LEU A 368 -7.87 -4.07 25.78
CA LEU A 368 -7.61 -3.61 24.40
C LEU A 368 -8.08 -4.63 23.36
N PRO A 369 -8.63 -4.17 22.22
CA PRO A 369 -8.83 -5.02 21.06
C PRO A 369 -7.53 -5.75 20.68
N VAL A 370 -7.66 -7.00 20.24
CA VAL A 370 -6.49 -7.86 19.96
C VAL A 370 -5.50 -7.22 19.00
N GLY A 371 -5.97 -6.62 17.91
CA GLY A 371 -5.10 -5.96 16.92
C GLY A 371 -4.33 -4.76 17.51
N GLU A 372 -4.99 -3.93 18.32
CA GLU A 372 -4.34 -2.80 18.99
C GLU A 372 -3.28 -3.28 19.99
N ARG A 373 -3.60 -4.33 20.77
CA ARG A 373 -2.63 -4.90 21.70
C ARG A 373 -1.41 -5.45 20.99
N MET A 374 -1.58 -6.19 19.89
CA MET A 374 -0.47 -6.73 19.09
C MET A 374 0.42 -5.63 18.51
N ILE A 375 -0.15 -4.52 18.04
CA ILE A 375 0.62 -3.37 17.56
C ILE A 375 1.36 -2.70 18.72
N LEU A 376 0.72 -2.52 19.88
CA LEU A 376 1.38 -1.95 21.05
C LEU A 376 2.56 -2.83 21.52
N GLU A 377 2.39 -4.14 21.56
CA GLU A 377 3.45 -5.10 21.89
C GLU A 377 4.63 -5.00 20.90
N LEU A 378 4.33 -4.84 19.61
CA LEU A 378 5.36 -4.70 18.56
C LEU A 378 6.13 -3.37 18.69
N VAL A 379 5.44 -2.25 18.97
CA VAL A 379 6.06 -0.95 19.25
C VAL A 379 6.91 -1.00 20.52
N ALA A 380 6.40 -1.66 21.57
CA ALA A 380 7.13 -1.85 22.83
C ALA A 380 8.39 -2.72 22.62
N LEU A 381 8.29 -3.82 21.88
CA LEU A 381 9.44 -4.65 21.52
C LEU A 381 10.51 -3.82 20.81
N ARG A 382 10.11 -3.02 19.84
CA ARG A 382 11.05 -2.21 19.06
C ARG A 382 11.78 -1.19 19.94
N LEU A 383 11.09 -0.53 20.86
CA LEU A 383 11.73 0.38 21.82
C LEU A 383 12.76 -0.36 22.67
N LEU A 384 12.38 -1.50 23.26
CA LEU A 384 13.28 -2.27 24.10
C LEU A 384 14.50 -2.80 23.34
N CYS A 385 14.31 -3.24 22.09
CA CYS A 385 15.42 -3.68 21.24
C CYS A 385 16.33 -2.52 20.86
N ALA A 386 15.78 -1.35 20.49
CA ALA A 386 16.54 -0.21 19.97
C ALA A 386 17.52 0.38 20.99
N VAL A 387 17.20 0.30 22.26
CA VAL A 387 18.05 0.78 23.37
C VAL A 387 18.90 -0.31 24.02
N ALA A 388 18.77 -1.56 23.54
CA ALA A 388 19.51 -2.69 24.11
C ALA A 388 20.96 -2.77 23.61
N GLU A 389 21.76 -3.63 24.23
CA GLU A 389 23.10 -3.91 23.78
C GLU A 389 23.14 -4.59 22.39
N PRO A 390 24.18 -4.35 21.59
CA PRO A 390 24.40 -5.05 20.33
C PRO A 390 24.48 -6.56 20.50
N HIS A 391 24.00 -7.30 19.48
CA HIS A 391 24.25 -8.73 19.38
C HIS A 391 25.68 -8.97 18.90
N THR A 392 26.51 -9.66 19.69
CA THR A 392 27.89 -9.94 19.34
C THR A 392 28.15 -11.43 19.20
N TYR A 393 28.91 -11.79 18.17
CA TYR A 393 29.26 -13.16 17.87
C TYR A 393 30.63 -13.26 17.18
N SER A 394 31.26 -14.42 17.29
CA SER A 394 32.46 -14.76 16.52
C SER A 394 32.02 -15.57 15.29
N GLU A 395 32.34 -15.09 14.09
CA GLU A 395 32.20 -15.82 12.84
C GLU A 395 33.53 -16.52 12.52
N THR A 396 33.49 -17.84 12.34
CA THR A 396 34.64 -18.62 11.89
C THR A 396 34.34 -19.05 10.44
N ALA A 397 35.14 -18.55 9.49
CA ALA A 397 35.12 -19.00 8.11
C ALA A 397 36.28 -19.96 7.88
N VAL A 398 35.98 -21.14 7.34
CA VAL A 398 36.97 -22.17 7.04
C VAL A 398 36.98 -22.40 5.54
N THR A 399 38.15 -22.35 4.94
CA THR A 399 38.42 -22.76 3.56
C THR A 399 39.26 -24.00 3.58
N VAL A 400 38.83 -25.05 2.92
CA VAL A 400 39.59 -26.27 2.74
C VAL A 400 39.88 -26.48 1.25
N GLU A 401 40.96 -27.20 0.95
CA GLU A 401 41.31 -27.62 -0.40
C GLU A 401 41.13 -29.13 -0.53
N CYS A 402 40.56 -29.59 -1.61
CA CYS A 402 40.44 -30.99 -1.97
C CYS A 402 40.52 -31.11 -3.49
N ALA A 403 41.39 -32.00 -3.99
CA ALA A 403 41.60 -32.20 -5.42
C ALA A 403 41.87 -30.90 -6.22
N GLY A 404 42.57 -29.95 -5.64
CA GLY A 404 42.91 -28.65 -6.26
C GLY A 404 41.73 -27.61 -6.29
N ALA A 405 40.57 -27.92 -5.70
CA ALA A 405 39.45 -26.98 -5.58
C ALA A 405 39.22 -26.54 -4.14
N GLU A 406 38.72 -25.30 -3.97
CA GLU A 406 38.42 -24.72 -2.66
C GLU A 406 36.96 -24.96 -2.29
N PHE A 407 36.73 -25.30 -1.02
CA PHE A 407 35.42 -25.48 -0.41
C PHE A 407 35.34 -24.63 0.86
N THR A 408 34.22 -24.03 1.12
CA THR A 408 34.05 -23.10 2.25
C THR A 408 32.89 -23.49 3.15
N THR A 409 33.02 -23.16 4.42
CA THR A 409 31.93 -23.17 5.39
C THR A 409 32.12 -22.04 6.40
N LYS A 410 31.06 -21.70 7.09
CA LYS A 410 31.07 -20.69 8.15
C LYS A 410 30.35 -21.22 9.38
N GLY A 411 30.90 -20.96 10.53
CA GLY A 411 30.27 -21.20 11.83
C GLY A 411 30.05 -19.91 12.58
N LYS A 412 29.08 -19.89 13.50
CA LYS A 412 28.74 -18.73 14.32
C LYS A 412 28.69 -19.15 15.78
N THR A 413 29.46 -18.45 16.63
CA THR A 413 29.41 -18.61 18.09
C THR A 413 28.93 -17.32 18.73
N VAL A 414 27.74 -17.32 19.31
CA VAL A 414 27.15 -16.15 19.98
C VAL A 414 27.94 -15.86 21.27
N LYS A 415 28.45 -14.64 21.40
CA LYS A 415 29.12 -14.12 22.60
C LYS A 415 28.14 -13.43 23.54
N ARG A 416 27.31 -12.53 23.00
CA ARG A 416 26.23 -11.86 23.71
C ARG A 416 24.98 -11.85 22.83
N PRO A 417 23.84 -12.33 23.30
CA PRO A 417 22.59 -12.29 22.53
C PRO A 417 22.10 -10.85 22.29
N GLY A 418 22.37 -9.91 23.23
CA GLY A 418 21.96 -8.51 23.11
C GLY A 418 20.47 -8.38 22.80
N TRP A 419 20.11 -7.41 21.94
CA TRP A 419 18.72 -7.13 21.53
C TRP A 419 17.99 -8.34 20.90
N ARG A 420 18.73 -9.28 20.31
CA ARG A 420 18.12 -10.49 19.69
C ARG A 420 17.44 -11.42 20.70
N ALA A 421 17.82 -11.35 21.99
CA ALA A 421 17.15 -12.12 23.03
C ALA A 421 15.67 -11.70 23.18
N LEU A 422 15.40 -10.40 23.12
CA LEU A 422 14.04 -9.84 23.19
C LEU A 422 13.21 -10.20 21.94
N ASP A 423 13.80 -10.04 20.75
CA ASP A 423 13.16 -10.38 19.48
C ASP A 423 12.81 -11.87 19.40
N ALA A 424 13.73 -12.75 19.80
CA ALA A 424 13.50 -14.19 19.84
C ALA A 424 12.39 -14.57 20.84
N ALA A 425 12.37 -13.96 22.02
CA ALA A 425 11.33 -14.22 23.02
C ALA A 425 9.94 -13.79 22.55
N TYR A 426 9.83 -12.64 21.88
CA TYR A 426 8.59 -12.18 21.27
C TYR A 426 8.11 -13.13 20.18
N ARG A 427 8.99 -13.49 19.24
CA ARG A 427 8.67 -14.41 18.13
C ARG A 427 8.24 -15.78 18.62
N ALA A 428 8.86 -16.31 19.67
CA ALA A 428 8.46 -17.58 20.27
C ALA A 428 7.03 -17.57 20.83
N GLY A 429 6.50 -16.40 21.19
CA GLY A 429 5.11 -16.21 21.60
C GLY A 429 4.10 -16.13 20.44
N LEU A 430 4.54 -15.92 19.22
CA LEU A 430 3.67 -15.84 18.05
C LEU A 430 3.31 -17.24 17.55
N LYS A 431 2.02 -17.57 17.46
CA LYS A 431 1.52 -18.91 17.07
C LYS A 431 1.91 -19.36 15.66
N ASN A 432 2.38 -18.45 14.78
CA ASN A 432 2.71 -18.72 13.38
C ASN A 432 4.07 -18.13 12.95
N ALA A 433 4.98 -17.91 13.88
CA ALA A 433 6.31 -17.41 13.53
C ALA A 433 7.10 -18.48 12.77
N GLU A 434 7.03 -18.46 11.44
CA GLU A 434 8.07 -19.12 10.65
C GLU A 434 9.42 -18.41 10.88
N PRO A 435 10.54 -19.15 10.93
CA PRO A 435 11.86 -18.55 10.96
C PRO A 435 12.01 -17.53 9.82
N ASP A 436 12.57 -16.39 10.13
CA ASP A 436 12.75 -15.28 9.19
C ASP A 436 13.76 -15.64 8.13
N LYS A 437 13.32 -16.19 7.00
CA LYS A 437 14.21 -16.62 5.89
C LYS A 437 14.96 -15.48 5.22
N GLU A 438 14.54 -14.22 5.38
CA GLU A 438 15.34 -13.07 4.91
C GLU A 438 16.55 -12.80 5.82
N THR A 439 16.47 -13.20 7.08
CA THR A 439 17.63 -13.27 7.96
C THR A 439 18.39 -14.59 7.78
N GLU A 440 17.76 -15.67 7.32
CA GLU A 440 18.44 -16.94 7.03
C GLU A 440 19.22 -16.95 5.70
N ASP A 441 18.80 -16.19 4.66
CA ASP A 441 19.61 -16.02 3.44
C ASP A 441 20.83 -15.10 3.66
N LYS A 442 20.83 -14.31 4.74
CA LYS A 442 21.97 -13.54 5.25
C LYS A 442 22.53 -14.07 6.58
N ALA A 443 21.75 -14.78 7.37
CA ALA A 443 22.23 -15.62 8.44
C ALA A 443 22.72 -16.92 7.80
N LEU A 444 23.99 -17.17 7.94
CA LEU A 444 24.51 -18.52 7.82
C LEU A 444 23.52 -19.44 8.54
N PRO A 445 23.13 -20.59 7.96
CA PRO A 445 22.47 -21.62 8.74
C PRO A 445 23.24 -21.65 10.06
N ASP A 446 22.56 -21.81 11.21
CA ASP A 446 23.22 -22.11 12.47
C ASP A 446 24.09 -23.35 12.23
N GLY A 447 25.15 -23.11 11.49
CA GLY A 447 26.23 -24.04 11.26
C GLY A 447 26.82 -24.17 12.64
N GLY A 448 26.53 -25.30 13.26
CA GLY A 448 26.92 -25.60 14.61
C GLY A 448 28.33 -25.12 14.88
N ARG A 449 28.66 -24.90 16.11
CA ARG A 449 30.02 -24.54 16.51
C ARG A 449 31.01 -25.41 15.73
N LEU A 450 31.79 -24.80 14.81
CA LEU A 450 32.83 -25.51 14.11
C LEU A 450 33.88 -26.01 15.13
N PRO A 451 34.46 -27.20 14.93
CA PRO A 451 35.54 -27.67 15.77
C PRO A 451 36.74 -26.74 15.71
N GLU A 452 37.67 -26.89 16.62
CA GLU A 452 38.93 -26.19 16.54
C GLU A 452 39.80 -26.75 15.40
N LEU A 453 40.06 -25.91 14.41
CA LEU A 453 40.80 -26.26 13.21
C LEU A 453 42.09 -25.42 13.12
N SER A 454 43.12 -26.01 12.57
CA SER A 454 44.39 -25.34 12.28
C SER A 454 44.68 -25.40 10.77
N GLU A 455 45.33 -24.33 10.26
CA GLU A 455 45.77 -24.32 8.87
C GLU A 455 46.82 -25.43 8.63
N GLY A 456 46.74 -26.12 7.49
CA GLY A 456 47.57 -27.28 7.18
C GLY A 456 47.06 -28.60 7.74
N GLN A 457 46.01 -28.60 8.57
CA GLN A 457 45.42 -29.81 9.12
C GLN A 457 44.72 -30.63 8.00
N THR A 458 45.02 -31.93 7.93
CA THR A 458 44.33 -32.89 7.04
C THR A 458 43.12 -33.47 7.76
N LEU A 459 41.99 -33.48 7.08
CA LEU A 459 40.72 -34.00 7.57
C LEU A 459 40.28 -35.19 6.73
N PRO A 460 39.77 -36.26 7.34
CA PRO A 460 39.20 -37.38 6.58
C PRO A 460 37.92 -36.99 5.88
N LEU A 461 37.79 -37.29 4.60
CA LEU A 461 36.57 -37.11 3.86
C LEU A 461 35.55 -38.24 4.18
N SER A 462 34.39 -37.88 4.71
CA SER A 462 33.29 -38.85 4.99
C SER A 462 32.44 -39.11 3.75
N GLY A 463 32.30 -38.14 2.87
CA GLY A 463 31.54 -38.26 1.65
C GLY A 463 31.58 -37.00 0.79
N ALA A 464 31.27 -37.16 -0.50
CA ALA A 464 31.13 -36.08 -1.45
C ALA A 464 29.84 -36.22 -2.26
N THR A 465 29.03 -35.16 -2.31
CA THR A 465 27.75 -35.15 -3.01
C THR A 465 27.64 -33.95 -3.96
N VAL A 466 27.02 -34.12 -5.10
CA VAL A 466 26.65 -33.02 -6.00
C VAL A 466 25.20 -32.65 -5.71
N LYS A 467 24.97 -31.43 -5.22
CA LYS A 467 23.63 -30.82 -5.01
C LYS A 467 23.25 -30.07 -6.27
N GLU A 468 22.17 -30.49 -6.92
CA GLU A 468 21.56 -29.77 -8.03
C GLU A 468 20.62 -28.68 -7.47
N GLY A 469 20.78 -27.45 -7.92
CA GLY A 469 19.91 -26.33 -7.64
C GLY A 469 19.45 -25.65 -8.94
N LYS A 470 18.45 -24.81 -8.84
CA LYS A 470 18.00 -23.94 -9.93
C LYS A 470 17.86 -22.53 -9.40
N THR A 471 18.22 -21.54 -10.24
CA THR A 471 17.91 -20.13 -9.91
C THR A 471 16.40 -19.96 -9.76
N SER A 472 15.98 -19.06 -8.90
CA SER A 472 14.56 -18.78 -8.62
C SER A 472 14.19 -17.39 -9.12
N PRO A 473 12.97 -17.16 -9.59
CA PRO A 473 12.50 -15.84 -9.92
C PRO A 473 12.44 -14.96 -8.66
N PRO A 474 12.36 -13.64 -8.82
CA PRO A 474 12.03 -12.76 -7.69
C PRO A 474 10.69 -13.18 -7.09
N LYS A 475 10.48 -12.87 -5.81
CA LYS A 475 9.22 -13.19 -5.13
C LYS A 475 8.15 -12.17 -5.52
N HIS A 476 6.88 -12.60 -5.56
CA HIS A 476 5.73 -11.70 -5.66
C HIS A 476 5.77 -10.66 -4.53
N PHE A 477 5.28 -9.47 -4.80
CA PHE A 477 5.15 -8.46 -3.75
C PHE A 477 4.15 -8.89 -2.66
N THR A 478 4.52 -8.62 -1.41
CA THR A 478 3.62 -8.52 -0.25
C THR A 478 3.49 -7.04 0.10
N GLU A 479 2.61 -6.67 1.04
CA GLU A 479 2.57 -5.27 1.48
C GLU A 479 3.89 -4.82 2.11
N ASP A 480 4.57 -5.68 2.90
CA ASP A 480 5.91 -5.38 3.43
C ASP A 480 6.89 -5.03 2.31
N THR A 481 7.05 -5.92 1.33
CA THR A 481 8.06 -5.72 0.27
C THR A 481 7.69 -4.60 -0.70
N LEU A 482 6.39 -4.37 -0.93
CA LEU A 482 5.93 -3.25 -1.75
C LEU A 482 6.13 -1.91 -1.04
N LEU A 483 5.82 -1.79 0.25
CA LEU A 483 6.10 -0.59 1.04
C LEU A 483 7.60 -0.26 1.04
N SER A 484 8.46 -1.28 1.14
CA SER A 484 9.92 -1.11 1.00
C SER A 484 10.29 -0.59 -0.39
N ALA A 485 9.72 -1.16 -1.45
CA ALA A 485 9.97 -0.71 -2.82
C ALA A 485 9.48 0.72 -3.06
N MET A 486 8.30 1.09 -2.52
CA MET A 486 7.80 2.46 -2.58
C MET A 486 8.72 3.45 -1.86
N GLU A 487 9.24 3.09 -0.69
CA GLU A 487 10.16 3.93 0.10
C GLU A 487 11.50 4.14 -0.59
N THR A 488 11.99 3.15 -1.33
CA THR A 488 13.30 3.21 -2.01
C THR A 488 13.20 3.61 -3.49
N ALA A 489 11.98 3.73 -4.03
CA ALA A 489 11.76 4.05 -5.44
C ALA A 489 12.43 5.37 -5.82
N GLY A 490 13.18 5.37 -6.93
CA GLY A 490 13.88 6.55 -7.44
C GLY A 490 15.18 6.93 -6.70
N LYS A 491 15.57 6.20 -5.65
CA LYS A 491 16.78 6.56 -4.88
C LYS A 491 18.09 6.49 -5.68
N ASP A 492 18.17 5.56 -6.61
CA ASP A 492 19.39 5.35 -7.41
C ASP A 492 19.55 6.39 -8.53
N ASP A 493 18.46 7.09 -8.88
CA ASP A 493 18.40 8.05 -9.96
C ASP A 493 18.37 9.51 -9.48
N MET A 494 18.38 9.75 -8.16
CA MET A 494 18.37 11.08 -7.55
C MET A 494 19.76 11.49 -7.06
N PRO A 495 20.11 12.81 -7.05
CA PRO A 495 21.33 13.31 -6.44
C PRO A 495 21.47 12.86 -4.97
N GLU A 496 22.71 12.67 -4.50
CA GLU A 496 22.98 12.17 -3.12
C GLU A 496 22.45 13.11 -2.03
N ASP A 497 22.33 14.38 -2.32
CA ASP A 497 21.89 15.46 -1.43
C ASP A 497 20.39 15.74 -1.48
N ALA A 498 19.64 15.10 -2.39
CA ALA A 498 18.18 15.24 -2.43
C ALA A 498 17.50 14.48 -1.29
N GLU A 499 16.50 15.10 -0.66
CA GLU A 499 15.60 14.41 0.28
C GLU A 499 14.85 13.28 -0.45
N ARG A 500 15.28 12.05 -0.16
CA ARG A 500 14.82 10.84 -0.87
C ARG A 500 13.52 10.31 -0.26
N GLN A 501 12.37 10.83 -0.66
CA GLN A 501 11.08 10.46 -0.07
C GLN A 501 10.41 9.22 -0.71
N GLY A 502 10.87 8.76 -1.89
CA GLY A 502 10.26 7.65 -2.62
C GLY A 502 8.84 7.95 -3.13
N LEU A 503 8.03 6.89 -3.29
CA LEU A 503 6.63 6.99 -3.74
C LEU A 503 5.69 7.19 -2.53
N GLY A 504 5.08 8.36 -2.45
CA GLY A 504 4.16 8.74 -1.38
C GLY A 504 4.85 8.91 -0.02
N THR A 505 4.14 9.49 0.92
CA THR A 505 4.61 9.65 2.30
C THR A 505 4.16 8.46 3.17
N PRO A 506 4.74 8.24 4.35
CA PRO A 506 4.27 7.22 5.28
C PRO A 506 2.75 7.31 5.54
N ALA A 507 2.21 8.53 5.65
CA ALA A 507 0.80 8.77 5.88
C ALA A 507 -0.13 8.32 4.73
N THR A 508 0.36 8.31 3.49
CA THR A 508 -0.48 8.10 2.29
C THR A 508 -0.35 6.72 1.66
N ARG A 509 0.77 6.00 1.88
CA ARG A 509 1.04 4.71 1.25
C ARG A 509 -0.05 3.68 1.50
N ALA A 510 -0.51 3.52 2.73
CA ALA A 510 -1.59 2.60 3.09
C ALA A 510 -2.87 2.88 2.30
N GLY A 511 -3.30 4.14 2.24
CA GLY A 511 -4.48 4.56 1.49
C GLY A 511 -4.36 4.30 -0.02
N ILE A 512 -3.16 4.43 -0.59
CA ILE A 512 -2.89 4.11 -2.00
C ILE A 512 -3.07 2.62 -2.27
N LEU A 513 -2.54 1.74 -1.40
CA LEU A 513 -2.71 0.30 -1.52
C LEU A 513 -4.19 -0.09 -1.45
N GLU A 514 -4.93 0.45 -0.47
CA GLU A 514 -6.38 0.21 -0.36
C GLU A 514 -7.14 0.73 -1.59
N LYS A 515 -6.75 1.87 -2.13
CA LYS A 515 -7.34 2.41 -3.36
C LYS A 515 -7.12 1.50 -4.55
N LEU A 516 -5.92 0.98 -4.76
CA LEU A 516 -5.60 0.03 -5.82
C LEU A 516 -6.42 -1.27 -5.68
N VAL A 517 -6.62 -1.77 -4.46
CA VAL A 517 -7.46 -2.94 -4.19
C VAL A 517 -8.94 -2.64 -4.43
N SER A 518 -9.46 -1.54 -3.88
CA SER A 518 -10.88 -1.17 -4.01
C SER A 518 -11.30 -0.83 -5.43
N THR A 519 -10.38 -0.33 -6.26
CA THR A 519 -10.63 -0.08 -7.70
C THR A 519 -10.45 -1.31 -8.57
N GLY A 520 -10.05 -2.46 -8.01
CA GLY A 520 -9.89 -3.72 -8.73
C GLY A 520 -8.62 -3.82 -9.57
N PHE A 521 -7.64 -2.94 -9.37
CA PHE A 521 -6.33 -3.05 -10.01
C PHE A 521 -5.41 -4.05 -9.31
N LEU A 522 -5.58 -4.24 -7.99
CA LEU A 522 -4.84 -5.21 -7.20
C LEU A 522 -5.76 -6.21 -6.51
N GLU A 523 -5.29 -7.43 -6.41
CA GLU A 523 -5.91 -8.51 -5.64
C GLU A 523 -4.96 -8.99 -4.54
N ARG A 524 -5.48 -9.18 -3.32
CA ARG A 524 -4.77 -9.84 -2.21
C ARG A 524 -4.97 -11.33 -2.28
N LYS A 525 -3.98 -12.08 -2.77
CA LYS A 525 -4.04 -13.53 -2.93
C LYS A 525 -3.33 -14.22 -1.79
N LYS A 526 -4.06 -14.99 -0.99
CA LYS A 526 -3.46 -15.80 0.09
C LYS A 526 -2.63 -16.94 -0.50
N SER A 527 -1.37 -17.03 -0.11
CA SER A 527 -0.50 -18.18 -0.33
C SER A 527 -0.26 -18.91 1.01
N LYS A 528 0.47 -20.05 0.96
CA LYS A 528 0.80 -20.81 2.20
C LYS A 528 1.60 -19.99 3.22
N LYS A 529 2.35 -18.99 2.77
CA LYS A 529 3.35 -18.25 3.57
C LYS A 529 3.03 -16.78 3.78
N ALA A 530 2.29 -16.14 2.87
CA ALA A 530 2.02 -14.71 2.93
C ALA A 530 0.83 -14.33 2.04
N VAL A 531 0.32 -13.12 2.21
CA VAL A 531 -0.65 -12.50 1.29
C VAL A 531 0.14 -11.78 0.19
N GLN A 532 0.01 -12.26 -1.04
CA GLN A 532 0.65 -11.70 -2.22
C GLN A 532 -0.25 -10.64 -2.87
N LEU A 533 0.36 -9.62 -3.43
CA LEU A 533 -0.29 -8.57 -4.20
C LEU A 533 -0.16 -8.87 -5.69
N MET A 534 -1.30 -9.16 -6.33
CA MET A 534 -1.34 -9.54 -7.74
C MET A 534 -2.03 -8.46 -8.56
N PRO A 535 -1.46 -8.04 -9.71
CA PRO A 535 -2.13 -7.10 -10.59
C PRO A 535 -3.26 -7.82 -11.34
N SER A 536 -4.38 -7.12 -11.52
CA SER A 536 -5.46 -7.59 -12.39
C SER A 536 -5.09 -7.43 -13.88
N LYS A 537 -5.85 -8.03 -14.77
CA LYS A 537 -5.69 -7.81 -16.22
C LYS A 537 -5.84 -6.34 -16.60
N ASP A 538 -6.80 -5.64 -15.98
CA ASP A 538 -7.01 -4.21 -16.20
C ASP A 538 -5.80 -3.38 -15.73
N ALA A 539 -5.12 -3.81 -14.67
CA ALA A 539 -3.88 -3.20 -14.20
C ALA A 539 -2.73 -3.32 -15.22
N VAL A 540 -2.52 -4.54 -15.71
CA VAL A 540 -1.50 -4.79 -16.75
C VAL A 540 -1.81 -3.98 -18.02
N SER A 541 -3.07 -3.99 -18.45
CA SER A 541 -3.52 -3.20 -19.60
C SER A 541 -3.30 -1.71 -19.40
N LEU A 542 -3.61 -1.18 -18.20
CA LEU A 542 -3.40 0.23 -17.87
C LEU A 542 -1.92 0.61 -17.97
N ILE A 543 -1.04 -0.16 -17.34
CA ILE A 543 0.40 0.13 -17.38
C ILE A 543 0.95 0.02 -18.80
N THR A 544 0.43 -0.89 -19.63
CA THR A 544 0.83 -1.01 -21.04
C THR A 544 0.53 0.25 -21.86
N VAL A 545 -0.55 0.96 -21.54
CA VAL A 545 -0.97 2.15 -22.32
C VAL A 545 -0.55 3.48 -21.69
N LEU A 546 -0.16 3.51 -20.42
CA LEU A 546 0.33 4.72 -19.77
C LEU A 546 1.70 5.12 -20.33
N PRO A 547 1.94 6.40 -20.62
CA PRO A 547 3.29 6.87 -20.94
C PRO A 547 4.23 6.69 -19.76
N GLU A 548 5.50 6.42 -20.04
CA GLU A 548 6.54 6.16 -19.05
C GLU A 548 6.60 7.24 -17.96
N GLN A 549 6.39 8.49 -18.33
CA GLN A 549 6.35 9.62 -17.42
C GLN A 549 5.34 9.44 -16.26
N LEU A 550 4.16 8.86 -16.51
CA LEU A 550 3.15 8.60 -15.50
C LEU A 550 3.38 7.29 -14.75
N GLN A 551 4.30 6.46 -15.21
CA GLN A 551 4.72 5.22 -14.55
C GLN A 551 5.96 5.42 -13.68
N SER A 552 6.74 6.49 -13.93
CA SER A 552 8.02 6.72 -13.29
C SER A 552 7.87 7.20 -11.85
N PRO A 553 8.57 6.58 -10.89
CA PRO A 553 8.69 7.10 -9.53
C PRO A 553 9.41 8.45 -9.45
N LEU A 554 10.32 8.73 -10.38
CA LEU A 554 11.15 9.94 -10.39
C LEU A 554 10.33 11.21 -10.45
N LEU A 555 9.31 11.26 -11.32
CA LEU A 555 8.44 12.43 -11.43
C LEU A 555 7.76 12.74 -10.08
N THR A 556 7.31 11.70 -9.38
CA THR A 556 6.69 11.87 -8.06
C THR A 556 7.69 12.37 -7.02
N ALA A 557 8.90 11.83 -7.02
CA ALA A 557 9.96 12.22 -6.10
C ALA A 557 10.43 13.66 -6.36
N GLU A 558 10.57 14.06 -7.61
CA GLU A 558 10.89 15.44 -8.02
C GLU A 558 9.81 16.42 -7.53
N TRP A 559 8.54 16.08 -7.66
CA TRP A 559 7.46 16.95 -7.21
C TRP A 559 7.42 17.06 -5.68
N GLU A 560 7.66 15.98 -4.93
CA GLU A 560 7.75 16.06 -3.46
C GLU A 560 8.94 16.94 -3.02
N HIS A 561 10.07 16.85 -3.72
CA HIS A 561 11.21 17.75 -3.48
C HIS A 561 10.82 19.21 -3.70
N ARG A 562 10.18 19.52 -4.83
CA ARG A 562 9.72 20.89 -5.12
C ARG A 562 8.64 21.39 -4.15
N LEU A 563 7.79 20.50 -3.63
CA LEU A 563 6.86 20.87 -2.55
C LEU A 563 7.59 21.21 -1.25
N SER A 564 8.71 20.55 -0.95
CA SER A 564 9.55 20.91 0.18
C SER A 564 10.27 22.25 -0.03
N GLU A 565 10.66 22.60 -1.27
CA GLU A 565 11.17 23.93 -1.61
C GLU A 565 10.12 25.02 -1.42
N ILE A 566 8.84 24.76 -1.76
CA ILE A 566 7.73 25.69 -1.47
C ILE A 566 7.57 25.89 0.03
N GLU A 567 7.62 24.81 0.81
CA GLU A 567 7.52 24.88 2.28
C GLU A 567 8.62 25.75 2.91
N ARG A 568 9.84 25.70 2.35
CA ARG A 568 10.97 26.54 2.77
C ARG A 568 10.97 27.96 2.17
N GLY A 569 10.03 28.26 1.26
CA GLY A 569 9.95 29.55 0.57
C GLY A 569 11.02 29.74 -0.53
N GLU A 570 11.63 28.66 -1.01
CA GLU A 570 12.67 28.65 -2.05
C GLU A 570 12.08 28.59 -3.46
N LEU A 571 10.85 28.11 -3.60
CA LEU A 571 10.11 28.00 -4.86
C LEU A 571 8.72 28.63 -4.70
N SER A 572 8.26 29.40 -5.71
CA SER A 572 6.91 29.93 -5.71
C SER A 572 5.84 28.85 -6.03
N PRO A 573 4.67 28.87 -5.36
CA PRO A 573 3.55 28.01 -5.74
C PRO A 573 3.12 28.15 -7.21
N GLU A 574 3.17 29.36 -7.75
CA GLU A 574 2.77 29.69 -9.11
C GLU A 574 3.67 29.04 -10.16
N ASP A 575 5.00 29.10 -9.96
CA ASP A 575 5.97 28.48 -10.87
C ASP A 575 5.84 26.95 -10.88
N PHE A 576 5.65 26.37 -9.71
CA PHE A 576 5.42 24.93 -9.59
C PHE A 576 4.15 24.50 -10.33
N MET A 577 3.01 25.17 -10.04
CA MET A 577 1.72 24.86 -10.68
C MET A 577 1.74 25.13 -12.18
N GLY A 578 2.47 26.15 -12.65
CA GLY A 578 2.68 26.45 -14.05
C GLY A 578 3.33 25.28 -14.80
N GLY A 579 4.35 24.68 -14.22
CA GLY A 579 5.02 23.48 -14.75
C GLY A 579 4.08 22.29 -14.89
N ILE A 580 3.24 22.04 -13.85
CA ILE A 580 2.24 20.97 -13.88
C ILE A 580 1.20 21.19 -14.99
N CYS A 581 0.68 22.41 -15.11
CA CYS A 581 -0.29 22.75 -16.15
C CYS A 581 0.31 22.60 -17.57
N ALA A 582 1.57 22.97 -17.77
CA ALA A 582 2.28 22.79 -19.04
C ALA A 582 2.42 21.30 -19.40
N MET A 583 2.83 20.47 -18.44
CA MET A 583 2.94 19.02 -18.61
C MET A 583 1.59 18.38 -18.99
N LEU A 584 0.49 18.78 -18.35
CA LEU A 584 -0.84 18.25 -18.67
C LEU A 584 -1.33 18.69 -20.06
N ARG A 585 -1.08 19.94 -20.47
CA ARG A 585 -1.38 20.38 -21.84
C ARG A 585 -0.60 19.57 -22.88
N GLU A 586 0.66 19.32 -22.61
CA GLU A 586 1.51 18.51 -23.49
C GLU A 586 1.02 17.06 -23.55
N LEU A 587 0.70 16.44 -22.41
CA LEU A 587 0.15 15.10 -22.35
C LEU A 587 -1.13 14.96 -23.20
N VAL A 588 -2.09 15.85 -23.04
CA VAL A 588 -3.36 15.82 -23.80
C VAL A 588 -3.12 16.04 -25.29
N ARG A 589 -2.22 16.94 -25.65
CA ARG A 589 -1.90 17.28 -27.04
C ARG A 589 -1.17 16.16 -27.78
N THR A 590 -0.29 15.45 -27.11
CA THR A 590 0.65 14.50 -27.77
C THR A 590 0.23 13.05 -27.65
N TYR A 591 -0.54 12.69 -26.63
CA TYR A 591 -0.91 11.29 -26.42
C TYR A 591 -1.89 10.81 -27.51
N GLN A 592 -1.55 9.69 -28.12
CA GLN A 592 -2.40 8.98 -29.08
C GLN A 592 -2.58 7.52 -28.62
N VAL A 593 -3.75 6.96 -28.92
CA VAL A 593 -4.02 5.55 -28.65
C VAL A 593 -2.95 4.69 -29.34
N ILE A 594 -2.29 3.84 -28.56
CA ILE A 594 -1.24 2.95 -29.07
C ILE A 594 -1.90 1.93 -29.99
N LYS A 595 -1.43 1.85 -31.24
CA LYS A 595 -1.97 0.93 -32.24
C LYS A 595 -1.93 -0.51 -31.76
N GLY A 596 -3.07 -1.21 -31.80
CA GLY A 596 -3.21 -2.58 -31.36
C GLY A 596 -3.59 -2.73 -29.87
N THR A 597 -3.75 -1.62 -29.14
CA THR A 597 -4.18 -1.65 -27.72
C THR A 597 -5.65 -1.26 -27.51
N GLU A 598 -6.37 -0.95 -28.57
CA GLU A 598 -7.74 -0.45 -28.56
C GLU A 598 -8.72 -1.42 -27.86
N TYR A 599 -8.37 -2.71 -27.87
CA TYR A 599 -9.22 -3.78 -27.32
C TYR A 599 -8.77 -4.30 -25.96
N LEU A 600 -7.71 -3.78 -25.36
CA LEU A 600 -7.14 -4.29 -24.11
C LEU A 600 -8.14 -4.31 -22.95
N PHE A 601 -9.05 -3.32 -22.91
CA PHE A 601 -10.07 -3.18 -21.87
C PHE A 601 -11.45 -3.71 -22.28
N THR A 602 -11.58 -4.19 -23.49
CA THR A 602 -12.82 -4.81 -23.95
C THR A 602 -12.73 -6.30 -23.60
N PRO A 603 -13.62 -6.84 -22.76
CA PRO A 603 -13.65 -8.28 -22.57
C PRO A 603 -13.85 -8.93 -23.95
N PRO A 604 -13.15 -10.03 -24.29
CA PRO A 604 -13.40 -10.73 -25.54
C PRO A 604 -14.87 -11.06 -25.58
N ARG A 605 -15.57 -10.51 -26.59
CA ARG A 605 -17.00 -10.75 -26.74
C ARG A 605 -17.17 -12.21 -27.07
N GLU A 606 -17.92 -12.92 -26.23
CA GLU A 606 -18.15 -14.34 -26.44
C GLU A 606 -19.02 -14.53 -27.69
N VAL A 607 -18.42 -15.04 -28.73
CA VAL A 607 -19.10 -15.32 -30.01
C VAL A 607 -20.05 -16.51 -29.81
N VAL A 608 -21.33 -16.30 -30.06
CA VAL A 608 -22.38 -17.31 -29.93
C VAL A 608 -22.76 -17.95 -31.27
N GLY A 609 -22.31 -17.40 -32.38
CA GLY A 609 -22.57 -17.94 -33.72
C GLY A 609 -22.29 -16.92 -34.82
N LYS A 610 -22.58 -17.30 -36.07
CA LYS A 610 -22.46 -16.45 -37.24
C LYS A 610 -23.79 -15.74 -37.54
N CYS A 611 -23.69 -14.49 -37.95
CA CYS A 611 -24.84 -13.69 -38.33
C CYS A 611 -25.51 -14.18 -39.61
N PRO A 612 -26.80 -14.45 -39.63
CA PRO A 612 -27.50 -14.93 -40.84
C PRO A 612 -27.59 -13.85 -41.95
N ARG A 613 -27.38 -12.56 -41.62
CA ARG A 613 -27.44 -11.46 -42.61
C ARG A 613 -26.11 -11.24 -43.31
N CYS A 614 -24.99 -11.28 -42.58
CA CYS A 614 -23.69 -10.84 -43.12
C CYS A 614 -22.55 -11.84 -42.89
N GLY A 615 -22.79 -12.95 -42.20
CA GLY A 615 -21.77 -13.95 -41.86
C GLY A 615 -20.81 -13.53 -40.77
N GLY A 616 -20.90 -12.30 -40.27
CA GLY A 616 -20.03 -11.81 -39.17
C GLY A 616 -20.35 -12.49 -37.83
N ASP A 617 -19.51 -12.28 -36.84
CA ASP A 617 -19.72 -12.86 -35.52
C ASP A 617 -20.89 -12.20 -34.78
N VAL A 618 -21.70 -13.02 -34.09
CA VAL A 618 -22.73 -12.55 -33.16
C VAL A 618 -22.24 -12.81 -31.74
N ALA A 619 -22.19 -11.76 -30.92
CA ALA A 619 -21.74 -11.86 -29.53
C ALA A 619 -22.87 -11.58 -28.53
N GLU A 620 -22.80 -12.21 -27.35
CA GLU A 620 -23.68 -11.93 -26.24
C GLU A 620 -23.24 -10.64 -25.52
N LEU A 621 -24.18 -9.72 -25.34
CA LEU A 621 -24.07 -8.52 -24.55
C LEU A 621 -25.14 -8.49 -23.44
N GLN A 622 -25.04 -7.52 -22.53
CA GLN A 622 -25.98 -7.39 -21.41
C GLN A 622 -27.45 -7.36 -21.84
N LYS A 623 -27.78 -6.63 -22.92
CA LYS A 623 -29.13 -6.41 -23.37
C LYS A 623 -29.64 -7.42 -24.43
N GLY A 624 -28.74 -8.24 -25.01
CA GLY A 624 -29.09 -9.15 -26.10
C GLY A 624 -27.86 -9.74 -26.80
N PHE A 625 -28.11 -10.28 -27.99
CA PHE A 625 -27.11 -10.87 -28.89
C PHE A 625 -27.03 -10.03 -30.15
N PHE A 626 -25.84 -9.53 -30.48
CA PHE A 626 -25.67 -8.53 -31.53
C PHE A 626 -24.57 -8.93 -32.49
N CYS A 627 -24.81 -8.71 -33.78
CA CYS A 627 -23.75 -8.83 -34.78
C CYS A 627 -22.65 -7.82 -34.52
N GLN A 628 -21.41 -8.24 -34.64
CA GLN A 628 -20.24 -7.41 -34.40
C GLN A 628 -19.76 -6.64 -35.65
N THR A 629 -20.34 -6.93 -36.80
CA THR A 629 -20.06 -6.17 -38.03
C THR A 629 -20.71 -4.81 -37.95
N GLU A 630 -19.96 -3.73 -38.05
CA GLU A 630 -20.37 -2.35 -37.80
C GLU A 630 -21.61 -1.91 -38.66
N SER A 631 -21.63 -2.33 -39.91
CA SER A 631 -22.74 -2.03 -40.85
C SER A 631 -23.96 -2.90 -40.63
N CYS A 632 -23.87 -4.00 -39.85
CA CYS A 632 -24.97 -4.96 -39.68
C CYS A 632 -25.80 -4.67 -38.42
N LYS A 633 -27.11 -4.53 -38.57
CA LYS A 633 -28.04 -4.23 -37.46
C LYS A 633 -28.76 -5.49 -36.93
N PHE A 634 -28.25 -6.69 -37.20
CA PHE A 634 -28.84 -7.92 -36.65
C PHE A 634 -28.74 -7.95 -35.12
N ALA A 635 -29.90 -8.17 -34.44
CA ALA A 635 -29.96 -8.21 -32.99
C ALA A 635 -31.08 -9.10 -32.48
N ILE A 636 -30.79 -9.94 -31.47
CA ILE A 636 -31.78 -10.69 -30.69
C ILE A 636 -31.78 -10.10 -29.26
N TRP A 637 -32.83 -9.41 -28.89
CA TRP A 637 -32.97 -8.74 -27.60
C TRP A 637 -33.43 -9.68 -26.49
N LYS A 638 -32.79 -9.67 -25.31
CA LYS A 638 -33.20 -10.47 -24.13
C LYS A 638 -34.57 -10.05 -23.58
N ASN A 639 -34.97 -8.79 -23.73
CA ASN A 639 -36.23 -8.24 -23.28
C ASN A 639 -37.32 -8.23 -24.40
N ASN A 640 -37.16 -9.06 -25.44
CA ASN A 640 -38.12 -9.13 -26.56
C ASN A 640 -39.48 -9.59 -26.08
N LYS A 641 -40.57 -8.84 -26.47
CA LYS A 641 -41.96 -9.09 -26.09
C LYS A 641 -42.47 -10.46 -26.53
N TRP A 642 -42.00 -10.98 -27.67
CA TRP A 642 -42.41 -12.30 -28.18
C TRP A 642 -41.95 -13.42 -27.19
N TRP A 643 -40.75 -13.33 -26.65
CA TRP A 643 -40.25 -14.27 -25.66
C TRP A 643 -40.93 -14.08 -24.29
N ALA A 644 -41.15 -12.84 -23.89
CA ALA A 644 -41.81 -12.51 -22.63
C ALA A 644 -43.23 -13.06 -22.55
N ALA A 645 -44.00 -12.98 -23.66
CA ALA A 645 -45.38 -13.54 -23.77
C ALA A 645 -45.40 -15.07 -23.58
N LYS A 646 -44.28 -15.76 -23.74
CA LYS A 646 -44.15 -17.21 -23.52
C LYS A 646 -43.47 -17.55 -22.18
N LYS A 647 -43.29 -16.56 -21.32
CA LYS A 647 -42.53 -16.64 -20.06
C LYS A 647 -41.15 -17.27 -20.25
N LYS A 648 -40.49 -16.91 -21.36
CA LYS A 648 -39.13 -17.36 -21.72
C LYS A 648 -38.23 -16.17 -22.01
N GLN A 649 -36.93 -16.41 -21.99
CA GLN A 649 -35.93 -15.46 -22.45
C GLN A 649 -34.92 -16.15 -23.38
N PRO A 650 -34.36 -15.45 -24.37
CA PRO A 650 -33.27 -15.99 -25.19
C PRO A 650 -32.06 -16.28 -24.32
N THR A 651 -31.71 -17.53 -24.16
CA THR A 651 -30.45 -17.95 -23.51
C THR A 651 -29.38 -18.13 -24.55
N LYS A 652 -28.10 -18.10 -24.13
CA LYS A 652 -26.96 -18.34 -24.99
C LYS A 652 -27.10 -19.62 -25.80
N ALA A 653 -27.40 -20.75 -25.14
CA ALA A 653 -27.53 -22.05 -25.79
C ALA A 653 -28.66 -22.05 -26.87
N LEU A 654 -29.79 -21.40 -26.57
CA LEU A 654 -30.88 -21.27 -27.47
C LEU A 654 -30.55 -20.40 -28.69
N VAL A 655 -29.88 -19.28 -28.48
CA VAL A 655 -29.46 -18.39 -29.58
C VAL A 655 -28.36 -19.04 -30.42
N THR A 656 -27.42 -19.77 -29.81
CA THR A 656 -26.40 -20.53 -30.55
C THR A 656 -27.08 -21.55 -31.51
N ALA A 657 -28.09 -22.29 -31.04
CA ALA A 657 -28.81 -23.23 -31.86
C ALA A 657 -29.63 -22.53 -32.98
N LEU A 658 -30.26 -21.40 -32.67
CA LEU A 658 -30.98 -20.60 -33.67
C LEU A 658 -30.08 -20.03 -34.77
N LEU A 659 -28.89 -19.57 -34.39
CA LEU A 659 -27.92 -19.04 -35.36
C LEU A 659 -27.27 -20.15 -36.21
N LYS A 660 -27.13 -21.35 -35.68
CA LYS A 660 -26.53 -22.52 -36.37
C LYS A 660 -27.53 -23.18 -37.32
N ASP A 661 -28.72 -23.47 -36.82
CA ASP A 661 -29.69 -24.37 -37.49
C ASP A 661 -30.94 -23.66 -37.97
N GLY A 662 -31.08 -22.34 -37.72
CA GLY A 662 -32.25 -21.53 -38.02
C GLY A 662 -33.47 -21.85 -37.13
N ARG A 663 -33.43 -22.96 -36.39
CA ARG A 663 -34.50 -23.45 -35.52
C ARG A 663 -33.98 -24.20 -34.31
N THR A 664 -34.81 -24.24 -33.25
CA THR A 664 -34.49 -25.03 -32.05
C THR A 664 -35.77 -25.39 -31.28
N ARG A 665 -35.75 -26.58 -30.64
CA ARG A 665 -36.89 -26.99 -29.79
C ARG A 665 -36.78 -26.26 -28.43
N ILE A 666 -37.92 -25.75 -27.96
CA ILE A 666 -38.06 -25.17 -26.64
C ILE A 666 -39.20 -25.88 -25.88
N THR A 667 -39.01 -26.11 -24.59
CA THR A 667 -39.96 -26.80 -23.73
C THR A 667 -40.59 -25.85 -22.72
N GLY A 668 -41.84 -26.14 -22.32
CA GLY A 668 -42.53 -25.41 -21.25
C GLY A 668 -42.82 -23.94 -21.59
N CYS A 669 -43.16 -23.63 -22.84
CA CYS A 669 -43.65 -22.33 -23.25
C CYS A 669 -45.07 -22.10 -22.68
N TYR A 670 -45.33 -20.92 -22.14
CA TYR A 670 -46.64 -20.56 -21.60
C TYR A 670 -47.57 -20.06 -22.70
N SER A 671 -48.82 -20.52 -22.68
CA SER A 671 -49.91 -20.02 -23.53
C SER A 671 -50.89 -19.19 -22.70
N GLU A 672 -50.96 -17.88 -22.95
CA GLU A 672 -51.95 -17.01 -22.33
C GLU A 672 -53.39 -17.42 -22.66
N LYS A 673 -53.63 -17.99 -23.86
CA LYS A 673 -54.95 -18.38 -24.34
C LYS A 673 -55.53 -19.61 -23.61
N THR A 674 -54.68 -20.54 -23.19
CA THR A 674 -55.08 -21.81 -22.57
C THR A 674 -54.66 -21.93 -21.10
N GLY A 675 -53.80 -21.06 -20.61
CA GLY A 675 -53.23 -21.13 -19.26
C GLY A 675 -52.27 -22.30 -19.05
N LYS A 676 -51.92 -23.09 -20.09
CA LYS A 676 -51.10 -24.29 -20.02
C LYS A 676 -49.72 -24.07 -20.65
N THR A 677 -48.80 -24.94 -20.29
CA THR A 677 -47.46 -25.00 -20.92
C THR A 677 -47.48 -25.97 -22.11
N TYR A 678 -46.65 -25.68 -23.10
CA TYR A 678 -46.48 -26.49 -24.30
C TYR A 678 -45.04 -26.48 -24.78
N ASP A 679 -44.68 -27.48 -25.57
CA ASP A 679 -43.37 -27.56 -26.25
C ASP A 679 -43.58 -27.22 -27.73
N ALA A 680 -42.61 -26.55 -28.32
CA ALA A 680 -42.65 -26.18 -29.74
C ALA A 680 -41.23 -26.02 -30.30
N THR A 681 -41.14 -25.99 -31.62
CA THR A 681 -39.93 -25.58 -32.31
C THR A 681 -39.99 -24.09 -32.61
N VAL A 682 -39.01 -23.32 -32.18
CA VAL A 682 -38.85 -21.92 -32.54
C VAL A 682 -38.02 -21.84 -33.81
N VAL A 683 -38.49 -21.09 -34.76
CA VAL A 683 -37.79 -20.77 -36.01
C VAL A 683 -37.41 -19.29 -35.98
N LEU A 684 -36.19 -19.00 -36.34
CA LEU A 684 -35.68 -17.63 -36.50
C LEU A 684 -36.20 -17.09 -37.85
N GLU A 685 -36.88 -15.96 -37.81
CA GLU A 685 -37.31 -15.22 -39.00
C GLU A 685 -36.59 -13.90 -39.06
N ASP A 686 -36.02 -13.56 -40.20
CA ASP A 686 -35.29 -12.31 -40.38
C ASP A 686 -35.66 -11.70 -41.73
N ASP A 687 -36.32 -10.52 -41.70
CA ASP A 687 -36.73 -9.78 -42.90
C ASP A 687 -35.66 -8.77 -43.39
N GLY A 688 -34.45 -8.82 -42.82
CA GLY A 688 -33.38 -7.89 -43.10
C GLY A 688 -33.46 -6.58 -42.29
N ARG A 689 -34.63 -6.23 -41.74
CA ARG A 689 -34.86 -5.08 -40.87
C ARG A 689 -35.10 -5.48 -39.41
N TYR A 690 -35.95 -6.47 -39.21
CA TYR A 690 -36.35 -6.95 -37.86
C TYR A 690 -36.11 -8.45 -37.75
N VAL A 691 -35.64 -8.87 -36.57
CA VAL A 691 -35.50 -10.28 -36.20
C VAL A 691 -36.76 -10.72 -35.47
N GLY A 692 -37.49 -11.68 -36.03
CA GLY A 692 -38.70 -12.28 -35.52
C GLY A 692 -38.52 -13.76 -35.16
N PHE A 693 -39.57 -14.33 -34.60
CA PHE A 693 -39.60 -15.75 -34.22
C PHE A 693 -40.98 -16.34 -34.50
N LYS A 694 -41.02 -17.56 -35.05
CA LYS A 694 -42.23 -18.29 -35.31
C LYS A 694 -42.22 -19.62 -34.55
N LEU A 695 -43.41 -20.12 -34.21
CA LEU A 695 -43.57 -21.44 -33.61
C LEU A 695 -44.02 -22.44 -34.68
N GLU A 696 -43.34 -23.58 -34.71
CA GLU A 696 -43.75 -24.77 -35.42
C GLU A 696 -44.10 -25.86 -34.39
N PHE A 697 -45.24 -26.51 -34.60
CA PHE A 697 -45.69 -27.61 -33.77
C PHE A 697 -45.56 -28.92 -34.54
N ASP A 698 -44.96 -29.95 -33.90
CA ASP A 698 -44.92 -31.28 -34.46
C ASP A 698 -46.36 -31.76 -34.68
N ARG A 699 -46.74 -32.01 -35.91
CA ARG A 699 -48.00 -32.72 -36.22
C ARG A 699 -47.87 -34.11 -35.61
N GLN A 700 -48.60 -34.38 -34.52
CA GLN A 700 -48.80 -35.76 -34.10
C GLN A 700 -49.46 -36.49 -35.27
N LYS A 701 -48.78 -37.49 -35.86
CA LYS A 701 -49.46 -38.47 -36.71
C LYS A 701 -50.51 -39.13 -35.85
N GLY A 702 -51.76 -38.78 -36.12
CA GLY A 702 -52.87 -39.39 -35.49
C GLY A 702 -52.84 -40.92 -35.69
N GLY A 703 -52.76 -41.64 -34.55
CA GLY A 703 -52.91 -43.08 -34.55
C GLY A 703 -54.31 -43.36 -35.06
N ALA A 704 -54.36 -43.98 -36.21
CA ALA A 704 -55.62 -44.64 -36.67
C ALA A 704 -55.91 -45.81 -35.69
N LYS A 705 -57.11 -45.85 -35.23
CA LYS A 705 -57.70 -47.01 -34.59
C LYS A 705 -57.47 -48.24 -35.43
#